data_44420fce009fa6ff08bfce5da202702c
#
_entry.id   44420fce009fa6ff08bfce5da202702c
#
_cell.length_a   1.000
_cell.length_b   1.000
_cell.length_c   1.000
_cell.angle_alpha   90.00
_cell.angle_beta   90.00
_cell.angle_gamma   90.00
#
_symmetry.space_group_name_H-M   'P 1'
#
loop_
_entity.id
_entity.type
_entity.pdbx_description
1 polymer ?
#
loop_
_entity_poly.entity_id
_entity_poly.type
_entity_poly.pdbx_seq_one_letter_code
_entity_poly.pdbx_strand_id
1 'polypeptide(L)'
;MTGGYDLKPYTSKAKKAIDLAARISKKMNYSYVGTEHILAGLIKEGTGVAAEVLTACNVEYDKLISMIEDLISPGDNIEVMDRDGYSPRTQRVLERASEEADRFECNEIGTEHLLMAIVLQGDCAAARLLNTMGVNSQKMFIDILGAMGEDPSAYRDLMKSYSTSYNSATPVLDQYSRDLTDMAEAGLLDPVIGRKKEMERVIQILCRRGKNNPCLIGEPGVGKTAIVEGLAQDIVSGNVPDILLGKRLVSLDMSGLVAKSKYRGEFEERIKKVISEVSNAKNVLLFIDELHTIIGAGGAEGSLDASNILKPALARGEVQVIGATTIEEYRKYVEKDAALERRFQPVMVEEPGVDETIEILTGLKGIYEKHHGVIITDEGVKAAVNLSARYINDRFLPDKAIDLMDEAAARIRLKNLTSSDELLALKKEITDKQNRVENALSKGDLAAAGALMSEKEVLENKQQKLIRKNRRTGAKNQPVVGENEIADVVSGWTKIPVNKLTESEAGRLAKLEQILHKRVIGQEEAVSAVAKAVRRGRVGLKDPKKPIGSFLFLGPTGVGKTEVSKALAEAVFGKEDAMIRVDMSEYMEKHSVSKMIGSPPGYVGHEEGGQLSEKVRRNPFSVILFDEIEKAHPDVFNILLQVLDDGRITDSQGRTVDFKNTIIIMTSNAGASSIIEPKRLGFGAGEDEKQDHERMKNSVMEEVRRIFKPEFLNRIDETIVFRALNKDDMKHIVTLLVKELKKRCKEQLDIELTVRDSAKSFIVDKAYDRKYGARPLKRKLQEEIEDRMSEDIITGKIKRGDKVIISTKNKQISLTVE
;
A
#
# COMPACT_ATOMS: atom_id res chain seq x y z
N MET A 1 38.44 -25.62 21.60
CA MET A 1 37.40 -26.50 21.07
C MET A 1 37.39 -26.25 19.57
N THR A 2 37.91 -27.14 18.79
CA THR A 2 38.15 -27.08 17.35
C THR A 2 36.84 -27.46 16.65
N GLY A 3 36.13 -26.50 16.14
CA GLY A 3 35.03 -26.74 15.21
C GLY A 3 35.60 -26.87 13.80
N GLY A 4 35.92 -28.07 13.37
CA GLY A 4 36.20 -28.36 11.97
C GLY A 4 34.86 -28.32 11.22
N TYR A 5 34.68 -27.37 10.30
CA TYR A 5 33.59 -27.42 9.32
C TYR A 5 33.91 -28.60 8.38
N ASP A 6 33.00 -29.57 8.31
CA ASP A 6 33.04 -30.66 7.35
C ASP A 6 32.72 -30.07 5.96
N LEU A 7 33.75 -29.77 5.17
CA LEU A 7 33.60 -29.28 3.79
C LEU A 7 32.97 -30.40 2.94
N LYS A 8 32.03 -30.03 2.08
CA LYS A 8 31.46 -30.97 1.10
C LYS A 8 32.54 -31.53 0.18
N PRO A 9 32.34 -32.75 -0.37
CA PRO A 9 33.27 -33.31 -1.32
C PRO A 9 33.38 -32.46 -2.60
N TYR A 10 34.55 -32.42 -3.21
CA TYR A 10 34.78 -31.71 -4.46
C TYR A 10 34.46 -32.59 -5.67
N THR A 11 33.87 -32.01 -6.71
CA THR A 11 33.77 -32.67 -8.01
C THR A 11 35.16 -33.04 -8.55
N SER A 12 35.25 -34.02 -9.45
CA SER A 12 36.53 -34.43 -10.05
C SER A 12 37.30 -33.27 -10.72
N LYS A 13 36.56 -32.32 -11.34
CA LYS A 13 37.11 -31.13 -11.99
C LYS A 13 37.58 -30.09 -10.96
N ALA A 14 36.81 -29.83 -9.91
CA ALA A 14 37.23 -28.92 -8.84
C ALA A 14 38.45 -29.42 -8.10
N LYS A 15 38.51 -30.71 -7.81
CA LYS A 15 39.69 -31.36 -7.21
C LYS A 15 40.92 -31.20 -8.09
N LYS A 16 40.80 -31.46 -9.41
CA LYS A 16 41.89 -31.27 -10.37
C LYS A 16 42.37 -29.83 -10.44
N ALA A 17 41.45 -28.83 -10.39
CA ALA A 17 41.80 -27.41 -10.35
C ALA A 17 42.59 -27.04 -9.08
N ILE A 18 42.22 -27.57 -7.91
CA ILE A 18 42.92 -27.36 -6.63
C ILE A 18 44.32 -28.02 -6.67
N ASP A 19 44.41 -29.24 -7.22
CA ASP A 19 45.71 -29.93 -7.38
C ASP A 19 46.64 -29.16 -8.34
N LEU A 20 46.09 -28.59 -9.42
CA LEU A 20 46.82 -27.71 -10.33
C LEU A 20 47.29 -26.44 -9.63
N ALA A 21 46.43 -25.81 -8.83
CA ALA A 21 46.77 -24.63 -8.03
C ALA A 21 47.97 -24.90 -7.08
N ALA A 22 47.95 -26.04 -6.41
CA ALA A 22 49.09 -26.47 -5.54
C ALA A 22 50.40 -26.68 -6.32
N ARG A 23 50.31 -27.23 -7.54
CA ARG A 23 51.50 -27.38 -8.41
C ARG A 23 52.01 -26.04 -8.94
N ILE A 24 51.12 -25.10 -9.27
CA ILE A 24 51.47 -23.74 -9.73
C ILE A 24 52.18 -23.00 -8.59
N SER A 25 51.60 -22.98 -7.38
CA SER A 25 52.22 -22.38 -6.19
C SER A 25 53.67 -22.90 -5.94
N LYS A 26 53.87 -24.21 -5.98
CA LYS A 26 55.22 -24.82 -5.85
C LYS A 26 56.14 -24.40 -6.97
N LYS A 27 55.68 -24.34 -8.22
CA LYS A 27 56.48 -23.92 -9.36
C LYS A 27 56.94 -22.47 -9.27
N MET A 28 56.13 -21.62 -8.63
CA MET A 28 56.40 -20.20 -8.41
C MET A 28 57.12 -19.91 -7.07
N ASN A 29 57.59 -20.95 -6.36
CA ASN A 29 58.30 -20.85 -5.09
C ASN A 29 57.54 -20.21 -3.94
N TYR A 30 56.18 -20.38 -3.90
CA TYR A 30 55.38 -19.94 -2.76
C TYR A 30 55.32 -21.05 -1.69
N SER A 31 55.36 -20.65 -0.41
CA SER A 31 55.22 -21.55 0.74
C SER A 31 53.77 -21.95 1.03
N TYR A 32 52.79 -21.32 0.34
CA TYR A 32 51.33 -21.51 0.52
C TYR A 32 50.60 -21.50 -0.79
N VAL A 33 49.38 -22.06 -0.79
CA VAL A 33 48.47 -21.95 -1.90
C VAL A 33 47.52 -20.73 -1.66
N GLY A 34 47.70 -19.68 -2.44
CA GLY A 34 46.88 -18.46 -2.40
C GLY A 34 45.64 -18.56 -3.32
N THR A 35 44.73 -17.59 -3.20
CA THR A 35 43.52 -17.49 -4.05
C THR A 35 43.88 -17.30 -5.51
N GLU A 36 44.96 -16.58 -5.81
CA GLU A 36 45.55 -16.38 -7.15
C GLU A 36 45.94 -17.71 -7.80
N HIS A 37 46.49 -18.65 -7.02
CA HIS A 37 46.83 -19.98 -7.49
C HIS A 37 45.59 -20.83 -7.78
N ILE A 38 44.50 -20.67 -6.98
CA ILE A 38 43.21 -21.33 -7.24
C ILE A 38 42.62 -20.80 -8.56
N LEU A 39 42.63 -19.48 -8.80
CA LEU A 39 42.19 -18.89 -10.07
C LEU A 39 42.97 -19.44 -11.27
N ALA A 40 44.31 -19.50 -11.16
CA ALA A 40 45.16 -20.06 -12.21
C ALA A 40 44.90 -21.56 -12.44
N GLY A 41 44.62 -22.31 -11.37
CA GLY A 41 44.22 -23.71 -11.44
C GLY A 41 42.89 -23.94 -12.15
N LEU A 42 41.89 -23.07 -11.90
CA LEU A 42 40.56 -23.09 -12.57
C LEU A 42 40.68 -22.89 -14.08
N ILE A 43 41.48 -21.92 -14.54
CA ILE A 43 41.71 -21.68 -15.98
C ILE A 43 42.43 -22.85 -16.61
N LYS A 44 43.48 -23.37 -15.94
CA LYS A 44 44.30 -24.46 -16.46
C LYS A 44 43.58 -25.80 -16.52
N GLU A 45 42.56 -25.99 -15.71
CA GLU A 45 41.70 -27.19 -15.76
C GLU A 45 40.97 -27.28 -17.11
N GLY A 46 40.46 -26.16 -17.63
CA GLY A 46 40.06 -25.98 -19.04
C GLY A 46 38.70 -26.57 -19.43
N THR A 47 38.03 -27.36 -18.58
CA THR A 47 36.81 -28.13 -18.92
C THR A 47 35.63 -27.87 -17.98
N GLY A 48 35.82 -27.11 -16.90
CA GLY A 48 34.78 -26.76 -15.94
C GLY A 48 34.04 -25.46 -16.31
N VAL A 49 32.87 -25.24 -15.71
CA VAL A 49 32.08 -24.02 -15.88
C VAL A 49 32.92 -22.76 -15.60
N ALA A 50 33.77 -22.78 -14.57
CA ALA A 50 34.65 -21.66 -14.28
C ALA A 50 35.60 -21.34 -15.44
N ALA A 51 36.16 -22.35 -16.08
CA ALA A 51 37.07 -22.16 -17.22
C ALA A 51 36.34 -21.57 -18.44
N GLU A 52 35.13 -22.00 -18.71
CA GLU A 52 34.27 -21.45 -19.77
C GLU A 52 33.96 -19.97 -19.54
N VAL A 53 33.52 -19.59 -18.35
CA VAL A 53 33.20 -18.20 -17.99
C VAL A 53 34.46 -17.33 -18.01
N LEU A 54 35.61 -17.79 -17.46
CA LEU A 54 36.86 -17.05 -17.47
C LEU A 54 37.38 -16.82 -18.90
N THR A 55 37.24 -17.81 -19.78
CA THR A 55 37.61 -17.70 -21.20
C THR A 55 36.67 -16.71 -21.93
N ALA A 56 35.36 -16.74 -21.66
CA ALA A 56 34.39 -15.78 -22.21
C ALA A 56 34.69 -14.34 -21.77
N CYS A 57 35.28 -14.17 -20.56
CA CYS A 57 35.74 -12.88 -20.05
C CYS A 57 37.13 -12.47 -20.54
N ASN A 58 37.74 -13.17 -21.53
CA ASN A 58 39.08 -12.94 -22.06
C ASN A 58 40.20 -13.04 -21.02
N VAL A 59 40.05 -13.90 -20.02
CA VAL A 59 41.09 -14.17 -19.03
C VAL A 59 42.02 -15.28 -19.55
N GLU A 60 43.21 -14.89 -20.03
CA GLU A 60 44.21 -15.82 -20.58
C GLU A 60 45.15 -16.30 -19.50
N TYR A 61 45.46 -17.60 -19.52
CA TYR A 61 46.32 -18.23 -18.52
C TYR A 61 47.71 -17.60 -18.44
N ASP A 62 48.38 -17.39 -19.60
CA ASP A 62 49.75 -16.87 -19.63
C ASP A 62 49.81 -15.42 -19.12
N LYS A 63 48.81 -14.62 -19.46
CA LYS A 63 48.71 -13.24 -18.97
C LYS A 63 48.48 -13.20 -17.45
N LEU A 64 47.62 -14.09 -16.94
CA LEU A 64 47.36 -14.17 -15.50
C LEU A 64 48.65 -14.57 -14.75
N ILE A 65 49.41 -15.56 -15.24
CA ILE A 65 50.67 -16.00 -14.62
C ILE A 65 51.69 -14.86 -14.58
N SER A 66 51.87 -14.13 -15.70
CA SER A 66 52.78 -12.98 -15.75
C SER A 66 52.36 -11.91 -14.72
N MET A 67 51.06 -11.64 -14.57
CA MET A 67 50.58 -10.69 -13.57
C MET A 67 50.77 -11.16 -12.12
N ILE A 68 50.69 -12.46 -11.86
CA ILE A 68 50.99 -13.03 -10.51
C ILE A 68 52.47 -12.82 -10.18
N GLU A 69 53.37 -13.06 -11.14
CA GLU A 69 54.81 -12.88 -10.97
C GLU A 69 55.18 -11.39 -10.76
N ASP A 70 54.52 -10.48 -11.48
CA ASP A 70 54.86 -9.05 -11.44
C ASP A 70 54.25 -8.32 -10.21
N LEU A 71 53.04 -8.68 -9.79
CA LEU A 71 52.27 -7.95 -8.79
C LEU A 71 52.29 -8.55 -7.39
N ILE A 72 52.57 -9.82 -7.24
CA ILE A 72 52.54 -10.56 -5.98
C ILE A 72 53.93 -11.09 -5.66
N SER A 73 54.63 -10.39 -4.77
CA SER A 73 55.94 -10.91 -4.28
C SER A 73 55.74 -12.09 -3.33
N PRO A 74 56.54 -13.15 -3.42
CA PRO A 74 56.53 -14.22 -2.45
C PRO A 74 56.90 -13.64 -1.08
N GLY A 75 55.94 -13.57 -0.16
CA GLY A 75 56.19 -13.03 1.18
C GLY A 75 56.80 -14.07 2.11
N ASP A 76 57.95 -13.76 2.68
CA ASP A 76 58.64 -14.63 3.66
C ASP A 76 57.93 -14.71 5.03
N ASN A 77 56.85 -13.94 5.26
CA ASN A 77 56.25 -13.77 6.59
C ASN A 77 54.74 -13.98 6.65
N ILE A 78 54.17 -14.85 5.86
CA ILE A 78 52.78 -15.26 6.06
C ILE A 78 52.78 -16.45 7.01
N GLU A 79 52.29 -16.27 8.26
CA GLU A 79 52.03 -17.39 9.17
C GLU A 79 51.00 -18.32 8.51
N VAL A 80 51.48 -19.49 8.08
CA VAL A 80 50.61 -20.56 7.60
C VAL A 80 49.97 -21.20 8.82
N MET A 81 48.72 -20.83 9.08
CA MET A 81 47.97 -21.32 10.24
C MET A 81 47.33 -22.69 10.02
N ASP A 82 47.55 -23.37 8.89
CA ASP A 82 46.83 -24.59 8.62
C ASP A 82 47.69 -25.76 8.20
N ARG A 83 47.26 -26.99 8.53
CA ARG A 83 47.93 -28.26 8.23
C ARG A 83 48.02 -28.55 6.72
N ASP A 84 47.18 -27.93 5.90
CA ASP A 84 47.04 -28.19 4.46
C ASP A 84 47.80 -27.20 3.56
N GLY A 85 48.50 -26.21 4.12
CA GLY A 85 49.31 -25.27 3.34
C GLY A 85 48.56 -24.21 2.57
N TYR A 86 47.29 -23.90 2.94
CA TYR A 86 46.51 -22.82 2.35
C TYR A 86 46.69 -21.49 3.10
N SER A 87 46.63 -20.39 2.37
CA SER A 87 46.54 -19.07 3.02
C SER A 87 45.19 -18.90 3.76
N PRO A 88 45.14 -18.09 4.84
CA PRO A 88 43.90 -17.87 5.58
C PRO A 88 42.76 -17.36 4.70
N ARG A 89 43.06 -16.58 3.64
CA ARG A 89 42.08 -16.13 2.66
C ARG A 89 41.60 -17.22 1.73
N THR A 90 42.52 -18.12 1.31
CA THR A 90 42.15 -19.28 0.50
C THR A 90 41.23 -20.21 1.27
N GLN A 91 41.47 -20.42 2.54
CA GLN A 91 40.61 -21.22 3.39
C GLN A 91 39.18 -20.65 3.46
N ARG A 92 39.05 -19.34 3.66
CA ARG A 92 37.71 -18.67 3.62
C ARG A 92 37.03 -18.82 2.28
N VAL A 93 37.77 -18.78 1.16
CA VAL A 93 37.19 -19.00 -0.18
C VAL A 93 36.68 -20.44 -0.30
N LEU A 94 37.41 -21.44 0.23
CA LEU A 94 36.97 -22.83 0.19
C LEU A 94 35.75 -23.09 1.08
N GLU A 95 35.73 -22.50 2.29
CA GLU A 95 34.56 -22.55 3.19
C GLU A 95 33.32 -21.92 2.50
N ARG A 96 33.52 -20.76 1.89
CA ARG A 96 32.44 -20.07 1.15
C ARG A 96 31.99 -20.84 -0.07
N ALA A 97 32.88 -21.52 -0.78
CA ALA A 97 32.49 -22.39 -1.90
C ALA A 97 31.59 -23.56 -1.44
N SER A 98 31.78 -24.05 -0.20
CA SER A 98 30.87 -25.03 0.40
C SER A 98 29.51 -24.45 0.74
N GLU A 99 29.46 -23.22 1.28
CA GLU A 99 28.22 -22.51 1.55
C GLU A 99 27.44 -22.23 0.26
N GLU A 100 28.12 -21.84 -0.82
CA GLU A 100 27.48 -21.64 -2.11
C GLU A 100 26.96 -22.97 -2.71
N ALA A 101 27.70 -24.06 -2.58
CA ALA A 101 27.21 -25.39 -2.98
C ALA A 101 25.95 -25.82 -2.18
N ASP A 102 25.85 -25.44 -0.88
CA ASP A 102 24.65 -25.65 -0.07
C ASP A 102 23.46 -24.82 -0.60
N ARG A 103 23.71 -23.57 -0.95
CA ARG A 103 22.70 -22.64 -1.47
C ARG A 103 22.06 -23.10 -2.78
N PHE A 104 22.89 -23.70 -3.66
CA PHE A 104 22.41 -24.24 -4.93
C PHE A 104 21.98 -25.72 -4.83
N GLU A 105 21.78 -26.24 -3.61
CA GLU A 105 21.36 -27.61 -3.34
C GLU A 105 22.27 -28.68 -4.02
N CYS A 106 23.54 -28.34 -4.25
CA CYS A 106 24.53 -29.25 -4.83
C CYS A 106 25.20 -30.13 -3.75
N ASN A 107 25.36 -31.41 -4.01
CA ASN A 107 25.97 -32.32 -3.08
C ASN A 107 27.49 -32.24 -3.07
N GLU A 108 28.11 -31.66 -4.09
CA GLU A 108 29.57 -31.53 -4.28
C GLU A 108 29.94 -30.10 -4.65
N ILE A 109 31.15 -29.68 -4.26
CA ILE A 109 31.69 -28.35 -4.64
C ILE A 109 32.25 -28.43 -6.05
N GLY A 110 31.64 -27.71 -7.00
CA GLY A 110 32.09 -27.59 -8.39
C GLY A 110 33.07 -26.45 -8.63
N THR A 111 33.61 -26.35 -9.85
CA THR A 111 34.50 -25.26 -10.30
C THR A 111 33.76 -23.91 -10.26
N GLU A 112 32.47 -23.91 -10.59
CA GLU A 112 31.57 -22.77 -10.52
C GLU A 112 31.46 -22.18 -9.09
N HIS A 113 31.31 -23.03 -8.09
CA HIS A 113 31.25 -22.61 -6.69
C HIS A 113 32.59 -22.00 -6.21
N LEU A 114 33.72 -22.54 -6.65
CA LEU A 114 35.04 -21.98 -6.34
C LEU A 114 35.23 -20.60 -6.99
N LEU A 115 34.86 -20.42 -8.26
CA LEU A 115 34.96 -19.14 -8.92
C LEU A 115 33.99 -18.13 -8.31
N MET A 116 32.78 -18.57 -8.01
CA MET A 116 31.75 -17.76 -7.34
C MET A 116 32.26 -17.27 -5.98
N ALA A 117 32.84 -18.15 -5.16
CA ALA A 117 33.40 -17.79 -3.88
C ALA A 117 34.58 -16.77 -3.98
N ILE A 118 35.41 -16.86 -5.03
CA ILE A 118 36.45 -15.88 -5.31
C ILE A 118 35.85 -14.51 -5.63
N VAL A 119 34.87 -14.47 -6.53
CA VAL A 119 34.18 -13.23 -6.92
C VAL A 119 33.47 -12.61 -5.72
N LEU A 120 32.83 -13.43 -4.90
CA LEU A 120 32.08 -13.02 -3.73
C LEU A 120 32.96 -12.59 -2.54
N GLN A 121 34.19 -13.11 -2.44
CA GLN A 121 35.13 -12.70 -1.39
C GLN A 121 35.68 -11.29 -1.63
N GLY A 122 35.81 -10.83 -2.89
CA GLY A 122 36.14 -9.48 -3.30
C GLY A 122 37.50 -8.91 -2.84
N ASP A 123 37.91 -9.22 -1.62
CA ASP A 123 39.16 -8.72 -0.98
C ASP A 123 40.38 -9.67 -1.13
N CYS A 124 40.25 -10.69 -1.97
CA CYS A 124 41.33 -11.67 -2.20
C CYS A 124 42.23 -11.32 -3.41
N ALA A 125 43.43 -11.90 -3.48
CA ALA A 125 44.39 -11.63 -4.55
C ALA A 125 43.85 -12.02 -5.94
N ALA A 126 43.06 -13.09 -6.05
CA ALA A 126 42.41 -13.52 -7.28
C ALA A 126 41.41 -12.47 -7.79
N ALA A 127 40.56 -11.91 -6.93
CA ALA A 127 39.62 -10.89 -7.29
C ALA A 127 40.28 -9.59 -7.77
N ARG A 128 41.39 -9.19 -7.14
CA ARG A 128 42.20 -8.03 -7.58
C ARG A 128 42.82 -8.25 -8.96
N LEU A 129 43.32 -9.44 -9.25
CA LEU A 129 43.87 -9.78 -10.56
C LEU A 129 42.77 -9.71 -11.64
N LEU A 130 41.58 -10.26 -11.39
CA LEU A 130 40.44 -10.18 -12.30
C LEU A 130 40.07 -8.71 -12.59
N ASN A 131 39.98 -7.87 -11.57
CA ASN A 131 39.70 -6.45 -11.71
C ASN A 131 40.77 -5.71 -12.51
N THR A 132 42.08 -6.02 -12.28
CA THR A 132 43.20 -5.43 -13.04
C THR A 132 43.17 -5.85 -14.50
N MET A 133 42.61 -7.02 -14.82
CA MET A 133 42.37 -7.49 -16.17
C MET A 133 41.14 -6.88 -16.81
N GLY A 134 40.42 -5.98 -16.11
CA GLY A 134 39.21 -5.31 -16.61
C GLY A 134 37.95 -6.19 -16.58
N VAL A 135 37.95 -7.26 -15.80
CA VAL A 135 36.80 -8.17 -15.68
C VAL A 135 35.82 -7.59 -14.66
N ASN A 136 34.59 -7.38 -15.12
CA ASN A 136 33.50 -6.95 -14.24
C ASN A 136 32.99 -8.15 -13.40
N SER A 137 33.19 -8.07 -12.09
CA SER A 137 32.84 -9.14 -11.15
C SER A 137 31.35 -9.45 -11.12
N GLN A 138 30.48 -8.44 -11.33
CA GLN A 138 29.04 -8.62 -11.36
C GLN A 138 28.60 -9.35 -12.64
N LYS A 139 29.16 -8.95 -13.79
CA LYS A 139 28.90 -9.63 -15.05
C LYS A 139 29.38 -11.08 -14.99
N MET A 140 30.57 -11.31 -14.45
CA MET A 140 31.08 -12.67 -14.26
C MET A 140 30.18 -13.52 -13.36
N PHE A 141 29.63 -12.95 -12.30
CA PHE A 141 28.67 -13.66 -11.44
C PHE A 141 27.38 -14.03 -12.19
N ILE A 142 26.84 -13.11 -13.02
CA ILE A 142 25.69 -13.40 -13.90
C ILE A 142 26.02 -14.50 -14.90
N ASP A 143 27.19 -14.45 -15.52
CA ASP A 143 27.64 -15.43 -16.49
C ASP A 143 27.81 -16.83 -15.82
N ILE A 144 28.26 -16.88 -14.58
CA ILE A 144 28.32 -18.14 -13.80
C ILE A 144 26.91 -18.69 -13.56
N LEU A 145 25.97 -17.85 -13.09
CA LEU A 145 24.58 -18.27 -12.86
C LEU A 145 23.94 -18.77 -14.17
N GLY A 146 24.15 -18.05 -15.26
CA GLY A 146 23.67 -18.45 -16.58
C GLY A 146 24.22 -19.80 -17.05
N ALA A 147 25.53 -20.05 -16.82
CA ALA A 147 26.18 -21.32 -17.16
C ALA A 147 25.71 -22.48 -16.24
N MET A 148 25.25 -22.19 -15.02
CA MET A 148 24.62 -23.17 -14.11
C MET A 148 23.14 -23.41 -14.46
N GLY A 149 22.53 -22.61 -15.34
CA GLY A 149 21.12 -22.70 -15.69
C GLY A 149 20.17 -22.03 -14.68
N GLU A 150 20.70 -21.17 -13.81
CA GLU A 150 19.95 -20.43 -12.78
C GLU A 150 19.47 -19.07 -13.33
N ASP A 151 18.33 -18.59 -12.83
CA ASP A 151 17.81 -17.25 -13.21
C ASP A 151 18.50 -16.16 -12.39
N PRO A 152 19.32 -15.28 -12.99
CA PRO A 152 20.02 -14.22 -12.28
C PRO A 152 19.08 -13.27 -11.49
N SER A 153 17.81 -13.15 -11.90
CA SER A 153 16.82 -12.30 -11.24
C SER A 153 16.46 -12.77 -9.84
N ALA A 154 16.59 -14.07 -9.55
CA ALA A 154 16.32 -14.65 -8.23
C ALA A 154 17.40 -14.28 -7.19
N TYR A 155 18.57 -13.84 -7.65
CA TYR A 155 19.74 -13.54 -6.80
C TYR A 155 20.05 -12.04 -6.70
N ARG A 156 19.08 -11.17 -7.00
CA ARG A 156 19.21 -9.68 -6.95
C ARG A 156 19.73 -9.16 -5.61
N ASP A 157 19.28 -9.74 -4.50
CA ASP A 157 19.70 -9.27 -3.17
C ASP A 157 21.12 -9.68 -2.81
N LEU A 158 21.58 -10.79 -3.34
CA LEU A 158 22.98 -11.19 -3.29
C LEU A 158 23.87 -10.23 -4.09
N MET A 159 23.44 -9.85 -5.29
CA MET A 159 24.16 -8.89 -6.14
C MET A 159 24.29 -7.51 -5.49
N LYS A 160 23.28 -7.07 -4.73
CA LYS A 160 23.34 -5.81 -3.95
C LYS A 160 24.39 -5.82 -2.85
N SER A 161 24.69 -6.98 -2.27
CA SER A 161 25.72 -7.11 -1.21
C SER A 161 27.15 -7.13 -1.76
N TYR A 162 27.34 -7.30 -3.08
CA TYR A 162 28.64 -7.47 -3.74
C TYR A 162 29.13 -6.27 -4.54
N SER A 163 28.35 -5.17 -4.59
CA SER A 163 28.77 -3.91 -5.25
C SER A 163 29.88 -3.17 -4.49
N THR A 164 30.40 -3.71 -3.41
CA THR A 164 31.58 -3.20 -2.71
C THR A 164 32.85 -3.68 -3.39
N SER A 165 33.15 -3.11 -4.54
CA SER A 165 34.44 -3.31 -5.22
C SER A 165 35.56 -2.60 -4.43
N TYR A 166 36.47 -3.38 -3.88
CA TYR A 166 37.59 -2.92 -3.05
C TYR A 166 38.68 -2.11 -3.81
N ASN A 167 38.47 -1.80 -5.07
CA ASN A 167 39.40 -0.96 -5.87
C ASN A 167 38.71 0.23 -6.56
N SER A 168 37.57 0.67 -6.06
CA SER A 168 37.00 1.91 -6.57
C SER A 168 37.75 3.12 -6.00
N ALA A 169 37.80 4.20 -6.75
CA ALA A 169 38.27 5.50 -6.24
C ALA A 169 37.38 6.03 -5.09
N THR A 170 36.28 5.33 -4.78
CA THR A 170 35.22 5.74 -3.86
C THR A 170 34.75 4.60 -2.93
N PRO A 171 35.65 3.97 -2.12
CA PRO A 171 35.31 2.76 -1.36
C PRO A 171 34.27 2.99 -0.24
N VAL A 172 34.22 4.18 0.37
CA VAL A 172 33.24 4.52 1.39
C VAL A 172 31.88 4.83 0.75
N LEU A 173 31.87 5.53 -0.38
CA LEU A 173 30.65 5.80 -1.15
C LEU A 173 29.99 4.48 -1.57
N ASP A 174 30.75 3.55 -2.15
CA ASP A 174 30.23 2.26 -2.65
C ASP A 174 29.62 1.40 -1.53
N GLN A 175 30.10 1.56 -0.29
CA GLN A 175 29.54 0.86 0.88
C GLN A 175 28.12 1.33 1.24
N TYR A 176 27.80 2.61 0.98
CA TYR A 176 26.54 3.26 1.38
C TYR A 176 25.73 3.74 0.18
N SER A 177 25.92 3.16 -1.00
CA SER A 177 25.26 3.61 -2.21
C SER A 177 24.98 2.46 -3.17
N ARG A 178 24.13 2.75 -4.17
CA ARG A 178 23.86 1.88 -5.32
C ARG A 178 24.31 2.58 -6.59
N ASP A 179 25.12 1.95 -7.39
CA ASP A 179 25.50 2.48 -8.69
C ASP A 179 24.42 2.16 -9.72
N LEU A 180 23.67 3.19 -10.12
CA LEU A 180 22.57 3.04 -11.08
C LEU A 180 23.10 2.80 -12.49
N THR A 181 24.28 3.31 -12.83
CA THR A 181 24.92 3.07 -14.13
C THR A 181 25.38 1.62 -14.27
N ASP A 182 25.99 1.04 -13.24
CA ASP A 182 26.34 -0.38 -13.22
C ASP A 182 25.10 -1.27 -13.32
N MET A 183 24.00 -0.89 -12.63
CA MET A 183 22.73 -1.62 -12.71
C MET A 183 22.09 -1.50 -14.12
N ALA A 184 22.24 -0.35 -14.78
CA ALA A 184 21.77 -0.14 -16.15
C ALA A 184 22.55 -1.02 -17.14
N GLU A 185 23.88 -1.09 -17.01
CA GLU A 185 24.75 -1.97 -17.83
C GLU A 185 24.38 -3.45 -17.64
N ALA A 186 24.08 -3.84 -16.40
CA ALA A 186 23.63 -5.19 -16.09
C ALA A 186 22.18 -5.51 -16.51
N GLY A 187 21.44 -4.54 -17.04
CA GLY A 187 20.02 -4.70 -17.44
C GLY A 187 19.08 -4.98 -16.27
N LEU A 188 19.42 -4.48 -15.07
CA LEU A 188 18.67 -4.71 -13.83
C LEU A 188 17.66 -3.60 -13.52
N LEU A 189 17.69 -2.51 -14.27
CA LEU A 189 16.75 -1.40 -14.13
C LEU A 189 15.51 -1.64 -15.01
N ASP A 190 14.36 -1.23 -14.50
CA ASP A 190 13.12 -1.27 -15.24
C ASP A 190 13.12 -0.20 -16.36
N PRO A 191 12.46 -0.45 -17.52
CA PRO A 191 12.42 0.52 -18.60
C PRO A 191 11.63 1.75 -18.18
N VAL A 192 12.17 2.94 -18.47
CA VAL A 192 11.54 4.21 -18.15
C VAL A 192 10.77 4.74 -19.36
N ILE A 193 9.48 4.98 -19.16
CA ILE A 193 8.54 5.35 -20.22
C ILE A 193 7.89 6.68 -19.88
N GLY A 194 7.73 7.55 -20.89
CA GLY A 194 6.93 8.78 -20.78
C GLY A 194 7.63 10.01 -20.21
N ARG A 195 8.80 9.88 -19.54
CA ARG A 195 9.46 10.99 -18.78
C ARG A 195 10.57 11.74 -19.54
N LYS A 196 10.49 11.79 -20.88
CA LYS A 196 11.54 12.41 -21.71
C LYS A 196 11.75 13.89 -21.43
N LYS A 197 10.68 14.67 -21.20
CA LYS A 197 10.77 16.12 -20.96
C LYS A 197 11.50 16.45 -19.67
N GLU A 198 11.18 15.70 -18.61
CA GLU A 198 11.80 15.85 -17.32
C GLU A 198 13.27 15.42 -17.38
N MET A 199 13.61 14.31 -18.06
CA MET A 199 14.98 13.84 -18.27
C MET A 199 15.81 14.86 -19.08
N GLU A 200 15.29 15.36 -20.19
CA GLU A 200 15.94 16.43 -20.97
C GLU A 200 16.21 17.66 -20.09
N ARG A 201 15.26 18.04 -19.23
CA ARG A 201 15.42 19.16 -18.32
C ARG A 201 16.50 18.92 -17.28
N VAL A 202 16.58 17.72 -16.70
CA VAL A 202 17.65 17.30 -15.79
C VAL A 202 19.01 17.38 -16.48
N ILE A 203 19.14 16.84 -17.69
CA ILE A 203 20.36 16.88 -18.51
C ILE A 203 20.78 18.32 -18.79
N GLN A 204 19.85 19.19 -19.21
CA GLN A 204 20.13 20.61 -19.44
C GLN A 204 20.69 21.30 -18.18
N ILE A 205 20.14 20.99 -17.00
CA ILE A 205 20.59 21.59 -15.75
C ILE A 205 21.98 21.08 -15.38
N LEU A 206 22.24 19.78 -15.50
CA LEU A 206 23.55 19.17 -15.23
C LEU A 206 24.67 19.73 -16.10
N CYS A 207 24.36 20.14 -17.34
CA CYS A 207 25.31 20.75 -18.26
C CYS A 207 25.56 22.25 -18.01
N ARG A 208 24.89 22.91 -17.06
CA ARG A 208 25.08 24.35 -16.76
C ARG A 208 26.37 24.59 -15.99
N ARG A 209 26.94 25.74 -16.15
CA ARG A 209 28.13 26.19 -15.39
C ARG A 209 27.80 26.50 -13.91
N GLY A 210 26.59 26.92 -13.61
CA GLY A 210 26.13 27.20 -12.24
C GLY A 210 24.68 26.84 -12.07
N LYS A 211 24.22 26.62 -10.84
CA LYS A 211 22.93 26.02 -10.53
C LYS A 211 22.73 24.68 -11.29
N ASN A 212 23.76 23.87 -11.28
CA ASN A 212 23.87 22.62 -12.03
C ASN A 212 23.43 21.40 -11.22
N ASN A 213 22.71 21.58 -10.13
CA ASN A 213 22.14 20.52 -9.32
C ASN A 213 20.61 20.51 -9.53
N PRO A 214 20.03 19.59 -10.30
CA PRO A 214 18.59 19.47 -10.43
C PRO A 214 17.98 18.92 -9.14
N CYS A 215 16.81 19.44 -8.77
CA CYS A 215 15.99 18.88 -7.70
C CYS A 215 14.62 18.48 -8.26
N LEU A 216 14.32 17.20 -8.31
CA LEU A 216 13.04 16.65 -8.73
C LEU A 216 12.02 16.89 -7.61
N ILE A 217 10.97 17.64 -7.92
CA ILE A 217 9.95 18.04 -6.97
C ILE A 217 8.61 17.49 -7.43
N GLY A 218 7.95 16.75 -6.60
CA GLY A 218 6.63 16.18 -6.92
C GLY A 218 6.08 15.32 -5.78
N GLU A 219 4.83 14.96 -5.89
CA GLU A 219 4.17 14.13 -4.90
C GLU A 219 4.80 12.72 -4.80
N PRO A 220 4.62 11.99 -3.68
CA PRO A 220 5.09 10.61 -3.56
C PRO A 220 4.45 9.72 -4.64
N GLY A 221 5.23 8.81 -5.22
CA GLY A 221 4.70 7.84 -6.20
C GLY A 221 4.53 8.37 -7.64
N VAL A 222 4.91 9.62 -7.95
CA VAL A 222 4.82 10.15 -9.34
C VAL A 222 5.97 9.68 -10.25
N GLY A 223 6.95 8.94 -9.74
CA GLY A 223 8.05 8.38 -10.53
C GLY A 223 9.31 9.24 -10.58
N LYS A 224 9.63 10.00 -9.52
CA LYS A 224 10.88 10.80 -9.43
C LYS A 224 12.13 9.95 -9.58
N THR A 225 12.19 8.81 -8.90
CA THR A 225 13.33 7.87 -8.94
C THR A 225 13.49 7.23 -10.32
N ALA A 226 12.37 6.91 -11.00
CA ALA A 226 12.39 6.39 -12.36
C ALA A 226 13.08 7.35 -13.37
N ILE A 227 12.91 8.67 -13.22
CA ILE A 227 13.58 9.66 -14.07
C ILE A 227 15.10 9.54 -13.94
N VAL A 228 15.60 9.29 -12.73
CA VAL A 228 17.03 9.15 -12.45
C VAL A 228 17.56 7.81 -12.97
N GLU A 229 16.76 6.75 -12.85
CA GLU A 229 17.07 5.44 -13.44
C GLU A 229 17.12 5.51 -14.99
N GLY A 230 16.17 6.24 -15.60
CA GLY A 230 16.21 6.51 -17.03
C GLY A 230 17.43 7.31 -17.48
N LEU A 231 17.86 8.30 -16.68
CA LEU A 231 19.10 9.03 -16.96
C LEU A 231 20.32 8.08 -16.88
N ALA A 232 20.35 7.14 -15.95
CA ALA A 232 21.42 6.13 -15.89
C ALA A 232 21.44 5.26 -17.15
N GLN A 233 20.28 4.82 -17.63
CA GLN A 233 20.15 4.07 -18.90
C GLN A 233 20.62 4.90 -20.10
N ASP A 234 20.29 6.20 -20.17
CA ASP A 234 20.72 7.09 -21.23
C ASP A 234 22.24 7.36 -21.18
N ILE A 235 22.85 7.44 -20.00
CA ILE A 235 24.32 7.56 -19.86
C ILE A 235 25.01 6.31 -20.43
N VAL A 236 24.53 5.12 -20.08
CA VAL A 236 25.09 3.85 -20.52
C VAL A 236 24.89 3.64 -22.02
N SER A 237 23.72 3.98 -22.57
CA SER A 237 23.44 3.86 -24.01
C SER A 237 24.10 4.96 -24.86
N GLY A 238 24.72 5.96 -24.23
CA GLY A 238 25.36 7.07 -24.91
C GLY A 238 24.41 8.15 -25.46
N ASN A 239 23.15 8.15 -25.04
CA ASN A 239 22.12 9.11 -25.46
C ASN A 239 22.19 10.44 -24.69
N VAL A 240 23.35 10.82 -24.20
CA VAL A 240 23.58 12.03 -23.41
C VAL A 240 24.70 12.88 -24.02
N PRO A 241 24.76 14.21 -23.72
CA PRO A 241 25.88 15.06 -24.17
C PRO A 241 27.24 14.56 -23.63
N ASP A 242 28.34 14.89 -24.36
CA ASP A 242 29.70 14.45 -24.05
C ASP A 242 30.13 14.71 -22.59
N ILE A 243 29.61 15.76 -21.98
CA ILE A 243 29.91 16.14 -20.58
C ILE A 243 29.44 15.07 -19.57
N LEU A 244 28.40 14.31 -19.93
CA LEU A 244 27.80 13.26 -19.09
C LEU A 244 28.24 11.86 -19.49
N LEU A 245 28.92 11.70 -20.64
CA LEU A 245 29.45 10.40 -21.06
C LEU A 245 30.50 9.89 -20.05
N GLY A 246 30.40 8.62 -19.66
CA GLY A 246 31.30 7.99 -18.72
C GLY A 246 31.16 8.46 -17.26
N LYS A 247 30.14 9.25 -16.93
CA LYS A 247 29.79 9.57 -15.56
C LYS A 247 29.12 8.38 -14.88
N ARG A 248 29.44 8.15 -13.60
CA ARG A 248 28.75 7.19 -12.73
C ARG A 248 27.62 7.91 -12.00
N LEU A 249 26.41 7.40 -12.11
CA LEU A 249 25.25 7.90 -11.38
C LEU A 249 24.97 6.99 -10.17
N VAL A 250 25.20 7.54 -8.98
CA VAL A 250 25.23 6.77 -7.74
C VAL A 250 24.15 7.26 -6.77
N SER A 251 23.26 6.37 -6.36
CA SER A 251 22.18 6.64 -5.41
C SER A 251 22.66 6.40 -3.98
N LEU A 252 22.66 7.45 -3.15
CA LEU A 252 23.11 7.40 -1.76
C LEU A 252 22.03 6.83 -0.84
N ASP A 253 22.38 5.79 -0.04
CA ASP A 253 21.51 5.23 0.99
C ASP A 253 21.68 5.99 2.32
N MET A 254 20.81 6.93 2.57
CA MET A 254 20.82 7.72 3.79
C MET A 254 20.52 6.88 5.04
N SER A 255 19.66 5.89 4.91
CA SER A 255 19.31 4.99 6.03
C SER A 255 20.51 4.14 6.45
N GLY A 256 21.27 3.65 5.49
CA GLY A 256 22.53 2.91 5.72
C GLY A 256 23.62 3.76 6.38
N LEU A 257 23.72 5.04 6.03
CA LEU A 257 24.67 5.97 6.63
C LEU A 257 24.38 6.26 8.10
N VAL A 258 23.10 6.38 8.47
CA VAL A 258 22.64 6.61 9.85
C VAL A 258 22.66 5.33 10.66
N ALA A 259 22.33 4.19 10.07
CA ALA A 259 22.31 2.89 10.72
C ALA A 259 23.69 2.54 11.28
N LYS A 260 23.73 1.97 12.50
CA LYS A 260 24.99 1.61 13.21
C LYS A 260 25.87 2.80 13.65
N SER A 261 25.46 4.06 13.52
CA SER A 261 26.14 5.17 14.17
C SER A 261 25.60 5.34 15.59
N LYS A 262 26.41 5.03 16.60
CA LYS A 262 26.05 5.21 18.02
C LYS A 262 26.15 6.69 18.43
N TYR A 263 26.95 7.49 17.70
CA TYR A 263 27.21 8.89 18.02
C TYR A 263 27.10 9.78 16.77
N ARG A 264 26.62 11.00 16.95
CA ARG A 264 26.50 12.05 15.92
C ARG A 264 27.80 12.24 15.10
N GLY A 265 28.95 12.22 15.75
CA GLY A 265 30.25 12.42 15.10
C GLY A 265 30.62 11.35 14.07
N GLU A 266 30.19 10.09 14.26
CA GLU A 266 30.44 9.02 13.31
C GLU A 266 29.69 9.20 11.98
N PHE A 267 28.46 9.68 12.04
CA PHE A 267 27.67 10.01 10.85
C PHE A 267 28.28 11.19 10.07
N GLU A 268 28.64 12.27 10.78
CA GLU A 268 29.30 13.45 10.17
C GLU A 268 30.63 13.05 9.51
N GLU A 269 31.41 12.17 10.13
CA GLU A 269 32.66 11.68 9.57
C GLU A 269 32.46 10.83 8.31
N ARG A 270 31.45 9.96 8.30
CA ARG A 270 31.09 9.14 7.12
C ARG A 270 30.69 9.99 5.93
N ILE A 271 29.78 10.98 6.14
CA ILE A 271 29.39 11.91 5.08
C ILE A 271 30.58 12.73 4.57
N LYS A 272 31.45 13.20 5.44
CA LYS A 272 32.67 13.92 5.03
C LYS A 272 33.57 13.05 4.14
N LYS A 273 33.74 11.78 4.48
CA LYS A 273 34.50 10.82 3.65
C LYS A 273 33.85 10.60 2.30
N VAL A 274 32.53 10.35 2.25
CA VAL A 274 31.77 10.21 1.01
C VAL A 274 31.93 11.43 0.11
N ILE A 275 31.73 12.64 0.64
CA ILE A 275 31.86 13.89 -0.13
C ILE A 275 33.31 14.09 -0.63
N SER A 276 34.30 13.78 0.20
CA SER A 276 35.71 13.86 -0.21
C SER A 276 36.01 12.88 -1.36
N GLU A 277 35.50 11.66 -1.31
CA GLU A 277 35.68 10.66 -2.38
C GLU A 277 35.01 11.12 -3.68
N VAL A 278 33.74 11.60 -3.61
CA VAL A 278 33.01 12.13 -4.77
C VAL A 278 33.71 13.33 -5.40
N SER A 279 34.21 14.26 -4.57
CA SER A 279 34.96 15.44 -5.02
C SER A 279 36.26 15.05 -5.73
N ASN A 280 36.97 14.04 -5.25
CA ASN A 280 38.20 13.53 -5.83
C ASN A 280 37.96 12.75 -7.14
N ALA A 281 36.89 12.00 -7.22
CA ALA A 281 36.58 11.12 -8.35
C ALA A 281 36.17 11.88 -9.61
N LYS A 282 35.55 13.10 -9.50
CA LYS A 282 35.11 14.01 -10.58
C LYS A 282 34.14 13.42 -11.61
N ASN A 283 34.03 12.11 -11.73
CA ASN A 283 33.14 11.40 -12.65
C ASN A 283 31.83 10.91 -12.00
N VAL A 284 31.58 11.24 -10.72
CA VAL A 284 30.41 10.79 -9.97
C VAL A 284 29.32 11.85 -9.98
N LEU A 285 28.10 11.45 -10.31
CA LEU A 285 26.85 12.18 -10.09
C LEU A 285 26.14 11.54 -8.90
N LEU A 286 25.90 12.30 -7.85
CA LEU A 286 25.28 11.79 -6.63
C LEU A 286 23.77 11.99 -6.69
N PHE A 287 22.99 10.92 -6.58
CA PHE A 287 21.54 11.01 -6.41
C PHE A 287 21.17 10.85 -4.94
N ILE A 288 20.35 11.75 -4.44
CA ILE A 288 19.85 11.75 -3.07
C ILE A 288 18.33 11.78 -3.12
N ASP A 289 17.75 10.64 -2.83
CA ASP A 289 16.31 10.58 -2.62
C ASP A 289 15.96 11.14 -1.24
N GLU A 290 14.76 11.70 -1.10
CA GLU A 290 14.36 12.41 0.12
C GLU A 290 15.41 13.44 0.60
N LEU A 291 15.82 14.35 -0.29
CA LEU A 291 16.86 15.36 -0.03
C LEU A 291 16.64 16.12 1.28
N HIS A 292 15.39 16.29 1.71
CA HIS A 292 15.01 16.94 2.96
C HIS A 292 15.57 16.24 4.21
N THR A 293 15.82 14.92 4.15
CA THR A 293 16.37 14.15 5.27
C THR A 293 17.78 14.59 5.65
N ILE A 294 18.55 15.09 4.66
CA ILE A 294 19.90 15.64 4.89
C ILE A 294 19.85 17.07 5.40
N ILE A 295 18.86 17.85 4.94
CA ILE A 295 18.78 19.29 5.14
C ILE A 295 17.98 19.65 6.38
N GLY A 296 16.95 18.85 6.73
CA GLY A 296 15.92 19.19 7.71
C GLY A 296 16.05 18.53 9.08
N ALA A 297 17.02 17.67 9.25
CA ALA A 297 17.20 16.94 10.51
C ALA A 297 17.61 17.82 11.72
N GLY A 298 17.79 19.16 11.55
CA GLY A 298 18.28 20.11 12.54
C GLY A 298 17.25 20.80 13.45
N GLY A 299 15.96 20.47 13.36
CA GLY A 299 14.89 21.20 14.08
C GLY A 299 14.60 20.77 15.52
N ALA A 300 15.05 19.62 15.98
CA ALA A 300 14.97 19.19 17.37
C ALA A 300 16.37 19.13 18.00
N GLU A 301 16.50 19.53 19.26
CA GLU A 301 17.77 19.42 20.00
C GLU A 301 18.29 17.97 19.91
N GLY A 302 19.35 17.76 19.08
CA GLY A 302 19.97 16.44 18.86
C GLY A 302 19.84 15.85 17.46
N SER A 303 19.20 16.52 16.50
CA SER A 303 19.06 15.99 15.13
C SER A 303 20.31 16.20 14.27
N LEU A 304 20.49 15.27 13.31
CA LEU A 304 21.67 15.17 12.43
C LEU A 304 21.58 16.23 11.32
N ASP A 305 22.45 17.23 11.31
CA ASP A 305 22.50 18.28 10.26
C ASP A 305 23.71 18.05 9.33
N ALA A 306 23.49 17.31 8.25
CA ALA A 306 24.51 17.09 7.24
C ALA A 306 24.60 18.23 6.21
N SER A 307 23.67 19.19 6.25
CA SER A 307 23.64 20.31 5.31
C SER A 307 24.90 21.17 5.40
N ASN A 308 25.45 21.37 6.62
CA ASN A 308 26.66 22.14 6.83
C ASN A 308 27.92 21.52 6.21
N ILE A 309 27.88 20.20 5.94
CA ILE A 309 28.98 19.47 5.28
C ILE A 309 28.83 19.55 3.75
N LEU A 310 27.58 19.41 3.23
CA LEU A 310 27.26 19.48 1.82
C LEU A 310 27.36 20.89 1.23
N LYS A 311 26.92 21.91 1.95
CA LYS A 311 26.89 23.30 1.49
C LYS A 311 28.23 23.82 0.93
N PRO A 312 29.39 23.59 1.59
CA PRO A 312 30.67 24.04 1.05
C PRO A 312 31.06 23.37 -0.26
N ALA A 313 30.82 22.03 -0.38
CA ALA A 313 31.13 21.25 -1.58
C ALA A 313 30.25 21.66 -2.78
N LEU A 314 28.94 21.86 -2.55
CA LEU A 314 28.02 22.39 -3.54
C LEU A 314 28.37 23.86 -3.92
N ALA A 315 28.82 24.68 -2.95
CA ALA A 315 29.19 26.07 -3.20
C ALA A 315 30.41 26.20 -4.11
N ARG A 316 31.39 25.31 -3.95
CA ARG A 316 32.58 25.27 -4.78
C ARG A 316 32.38 24.53 -6.11
N GLY A 317 31.26 23.85 -6.29
CA GLY A 317 30.99 23.04 -7.48
C GLY A 317 31.84 21.77 -7.57
N GLU A 318 32.32 21.27 -6.43
CA GLU A 318 33.15 20.06 -6.33
C GLU A 318 32.33 18.78 -6.47
N VAL A 319 31.03 18.86 -6.16
CA VAL A 319 30.09 17.76 -6.22
C VAL A 319 28.86 18.18 -7.01
N GLN A 320 28.38 17.31 -7.91
CA GLN A 320 27.09 17.46 -8.59
C GLN A 320 26.07 16.51 -7.95
N VAL A 321 24.92 17.06 -7.60
CA VAL A 321 23.86 16.35 -6.88
C VAL A 321 22.55 16.47 -7.63
N ILE A 322 21.86 15.33 -7.79
CA ILE A 322 20.46 15.26 -8.20
C ILE A 322 19.67 14.98 -6.92
N GLY A 323 18.77 15.88 -6.54
CA GLY A 323 17.89 15.69 -5.38
C GLY A 323 16.49 15.26 -5.81
N ALA A 324 15.80 14.53 -4.96
CA ALA A 324 14.37 14.29 -5.09
C ALA A 324 13.67 14.58 -3.75
N THR A 325 12.52 15.26 -3.78
CA THR A 325 11.75 15.62 -2.58
C THR A 325 10.30 15.97 -2.94
N THR A 326 9.45 16.20 -1.93
CA THR A 326 8.09 16.70 -2.15
C THR A 326 8.06 18.24 -2.26
N ILE A 327 6.93 18.79 -2.73
CA ILE A 327 6.75 20.26 -2.88
C ILE A 327 6.82 20.94 -1.50
N GLU A 328 6.17 20.37 -0.50
CA GLU A 328 6.12 20.92 0.85
C GLU A 328 7.50 20.94 1.51
N GLU A 329 8.25 19.84 1.38
CA GLU A 329 9.59 19.69 1.95
C GLU A 329 10.60 20.59 1.24
N TYR A 330 10.51 20.75 -0.07
CA TYR A 330 11.35 21.67 -0.82
C TYR A 330 11.18 23.10 -0.32
N ARG A 331 9.92 23.57 -0.16
CA ARG A 331 9.62 24.89 0.39
C ARG A 331 10.09 25.07 1.82
N LYS A 332 9.91 24.03 2.64
CA LYS A 332 10.24 24.08 4.07
C LYS A 332 11.75 24.09 4.33
N TYR A 333 12.52 23.33 3.56
CA TYR A 333 13.93 23.05 3.85
C TYR A 333 14.91 23.63 2.83
N VAL A 334 14.60 23.66 1.54
CA VAL A 334 15.51 24.12 0.49
C VAL A 334 15.33 25.60 0.18
N GLU A 335 14.10 26.07 -0.04
CA GLU A 335 13.82 27.49 -0.34
C GLU A 335 14.14 28.43 0.82
N LYS A 336 14.02 27.97 2.05
CA LYS A 336 14.36 28.79 3.23
C LYS A 336 15.85 28.96 3.44
N ASP A 337 16.67 28.12 2.83
CA ASP A 337 18.13 28.19 2.92
C ASP A 337 18.72 28.83 1.66
N ALA A 338 19.08 30.10 1.78
CA ALA A 338 19.60 30.89 0.67
C ALA A 338 20.87 30.30 -0.01
N ALA A 339 21.65 29.47 0.68
CA ALA A 339 22.81 28.79 0.12
C ALA A 339 22.43 27.64 -0.78
N LEU A 340 21.41 26.88 -0.41
CA LEU A 340 20.88 25.73 -1.18
C LEU A 340 20.01 26.20 -2.34
N GLU A 341 19.12 27.18 -2.14
CA GLU A 341 18.27 27.78 -3.17
C GLU A 341 19.07 28.26 -4.39
N ARG A 342 20.25 28.85 -4.14
CA ARG A 342 21.14 29.31 -5.20
C ARG A 342 21.88 28.19 -5.93
N ARG A 343 21.81 26.96 -5.46
CA ARG A 343 22.55 25.80 -6.01
C ARG A 343 21.67 24.78 -6.64
N PHE A 344 20.48 24.58 -6.10
CA PHE A 344 19.49 23.66 -6.67
C PHE A 344 18.58 24.38 -7.67
N GLN A 345 18.24 23.66 -8.74
CA GLN A 345 17.26 24.10 -9.74
C GLN A 345 16.07 23.15 -9.69
N PRO A 346 14.86 23.63 -9.37
CA PRO A 346 13.68 22.80 -9.31
C PRO A 346 13.28 22.28 -10.69
N VAL A 347 12.89 21.01 -10.73
CA VAL A 347 12.26 20.32 -11.87
C VAL A 347 10.96 19.73 -11.34
N MET A 348 9.83 20.29 -11.78
CA MET A 348 8.53 19.78 -11.37
C MET A 348 8.24 18.46 -12.07
N VAL A 349 7.84 17.46 -11.28
CA VAL A 349 7.40 16.13 -11.74
C VAL A 349 5.93 16.01 -11.38
N GLU A 350 5.10 16.21 -12.37
CA GLU A 350 3.64 16.15 -12.21
C GLU A 350 3.14 14.70 -12.26
N GLU A 351 1.94 14.46 -11.69
CA GLU A 351 1.24 13.19 -11.84
C GLU A 351 0.96 12.95 -13.33
N PRO A 352 1.34 11.78 -13.90
CA PRO A 352 1.07 11.48 -15.31
C PRO A 352 -0.42 11.33 -15.55
N GLY A 353 -0.85 11.68 -16.76
CA GLY A 353 -2.23 11.48 -17.21
C GLY A 353 -2.59 9.98 -17.28
N VAL A 354 -3.90 9.71 -17.41
CA VAL A 354 -4.42 8.34 -17.52
C VAL A 354 -3.80 7.62 -18.73
N ASP A 355 -3.74 8.28 -19.89
CA ASP A 355 -3.21 7.67 -21.11
C ASP A 355 -1.70 7.41 -21.01
N GLU A 356 -0.93 8.35 -20.48
CA GLU A 356 0.50 8.18 -20.23
C GLU A 356 0.76 7.03 -19.22
N THR A 357 -0.08 6.92 -18.20
CA THR A 357 0.03 5.83 -17.22
C THR A 357 -0.27 4.47 -17.84
N ILE A 358 -1.22 4.38 -18.78
CA ILE A 358 -1.47 3.14 -19.54
C ILE A 358 -0.24 2.74 -20.35
N GLU A 359 0.43 3.69 -20.99
CA GLU A 359 1.68 3.43 -21.72
C GLU A 359 2.78 2.93 -20.78
N ILE A 360 2.96 3.56 -19.61
CA ILE A 360 3.93 3.13 -18.58
C ILE A 360 3.65 1.69 -18.13
N LEU A 361 2.42 1.38 -17.73
CA LEU A 361 2.08 0.04 -17.27
C LEU A 361 2.19 -1.01 -18.38
N THR A 362 1.87 -0.65 -19.61
CA THR A 362 2.02 -1.55 -20.77
C THR A 362 3.48 -1.93 -21.00
N GLY A 363 4.41 -0.99 -20.80
CA GLY A 363 5.84 -1.28 -20.89
C GLY A 363 6.39 -2.09 -19.73
N LEU A 364 5.84 -1.92 -18.53
CA LEU A 364 6.22 -2.68 -17.33
C LEU A 364 5.55 -4.06 -17.26
N LYS A 365 4.43 -4.26 -17.95
CA LYS A 365 3.61 -5.47 -17.96
C LYS A 365 4.44 -6.76 -18.05
N GLY A 366 5.36 -6.84 -19.02
CA GLY A 366 6.16 -8.04 -19.28
C GLY A 366 7.06 -8.45 -18.10
N ILE A 367 7.51 -7.49 -17.29
CA ILE A 367 8.34 -7.73 -16.11
C ILE A 367 7.49 -8.39 -15.01
N TYR A 368 6.30 -7.83 -14.75
CA TYR A 368 5.37 -8.36 -13.76
C TYR A 368 4.79 -9.73 -14.18
N GLU A 369 4.49 -9.93 -15.47
CA GLU A 369 4.09 -11.22 -16.02
C GLU A 369 5.13 -12.30 -15.76
N LYS A 370 6.40 -11.98 -16.01
CA LYS A 370 7.53 -12.89 -15.80
C LYS A 370 7.75 -13.19 -14.31
N HIS A 371 7.64 -12.17 -13.45
CA HIS A 371 7.83 -12.32 -12.01
C HIS A 371 6.75 -13.22 -11.37
N HIS A 372 5.48 -12.99 -11.74
CA HIS A 372 4.35 -13.72 -11.13
C HIS A 372 3.97 -15.00 -11.89
N GLY A 373 4.45 -15.18 -13.13
CA GLY A 373 4.06 -16.30 -13.98
C GLY A 373 2.60 -16.25 -14.41
N VAL A 374 2.07 -15.05 -14.66
CA VAL A 374 0.68 -14.77 -15.07
C VAL A 374 0.68 -14.01 -16.41
N ILE A 375 -0.46 -13.96 -17.09
CA ILE A 375 -0.69 -13.10 -18.25
C ILE A 375 -1.57 -11.93 -17.81
N ILE A 376 -1.12 -10.69 -18.05
CA ILE A 376 -1.89 -9.48 -17.77
C ILE A 376 -2.50 -9.00 -19.08
N THR A 377 -3.83 -8.86 -19.14
CA THR A 377 -4.49 -8.37 -20.36
C THR A 377 -4.39 -6.86 -20.49
N ASP A 378 -4.55 -6.34 -21.70
CA ASP A 378 -4.57 -4.89 -21.94
C ASP A 378 -5.81 -4.24 -21.28
N GLU A 379 -6.93 -4.98 -21.17
CA GLU A 379 -8.09 -4.58 -20.40
C GLU A 379 -7.76 -4.51 -18.90
N GLY A 380 -6.96 -5.45 -18.38
CA GLY A 380 -6.46 -5.42 -17.00
C GLY A 380 -5.61 -4.19 -16.70
N VAL A 381 -4.67 -3.84 -17.62
CA VAL A 381 -3.86 -2.62 -17.49
C VAL A 381 -4.75 -1.38 -17.50
N LYS A 382 -5.66 -1.24 -18.46
CA LYS A 382 -6.61 -0.11 -18.51
C LYS A 382 -7.49 -0.04 -17.27
N ALA A 383 -7.94 -1.18 -16.75
CA ALA A 383 -8.72 -1.24 -15.53
C ALA A 383 -7.90 -0.78 -14.31
N ALA A 384 -6.63 -1.21 -14.18
CA ALA A 384 -5.76 -0.80 -13.08
C ALA A 384 -5.61 0.72 -13.03
N VAL A 385 -5.39 1.37 -14.18
CA VAL A 385 -5.26 2.83 -14.26
C VAL A 385 -6.58 3.54 -13.99
N ASN A 386 -7.66 3.17 -14.68
CA ASN A 386 -8.94 3.85 -14.57
C ASN A 386 -9.58 3.69 -13.17
N LEU A 387 -9.50 2.48 -12.60
CA LEU A 387 -10.07 2.21 -11.29
C LEU A 387 -9.24 2.85 -10.18
N SER A 388 -7.89 2.84 -10.28
CA SER A 388 -7.05 3.55 -9.32
C SER A 388 -7.26 5.06 -9.36
N ALA A 389 -7.35 5.66 -10.56
CA ALA A 389 -7.61 7.08 -10.72
C ALA A 389 -8.96 7.50 -10.14
N ARG A 390 -9.98 6.62 -10.26
CA ARG A 390 -11.34 6.91 -9.81
C ARG A 390 -11.59 6.64 -8.32
N TYR A 391 -10.98 5.58 -7.78
CA TYR A 391 -11.32 5.05 -6.46
C TYR A 391 -10.24 5.19 -5.40
N ILE A 392 -8.99 5.47 -5.78
CA ILE A 392 -7.86 5.64 -4.87
C ILE A 392 -7.35 7.08 -4.97
N ASN A 393 -7.79 7.93 -4.00
CA ASN A 393 -7.53 9.37 -4.04
C ASN A 393 -6.41 9.81 -3.09
N ASP A 394 -5.88 8.90 -2.26
CA ASP A 394 -4.83 9.16 -1.28
C ASP A 394 -3.42 8.88 -1.83
N ARG A 395 -3.31 8.40 -3.05
CA ARG A 395 -2.08 8.09 -3.76
C ARG A 395 -2.10 8.63 -5.19
N PHE A 396 -0.94 8.72 -5.81
CA PHE A 396 -0.75 9.28 -7.14
C PHE A 396 -0.41 8.22 -8.18
N LEU A 397 -0.75 8.50 -9.45
CA LEU A 397 -0.29 7.72 -10.60
C LEU A 397 1.20 7.98 -10.84
N PRO A 398 1.98 7.00 -11.35
CA PRO A 398 1.55 5.66 -11.75
C PRO A 398 1.54 4.63 -10.60
N ASP A 399 2.12 4.95 -9.44
CA ASP A 399 2.40 4.03 -8.33
C ASP A 399 1.16 3.24 -7.88
N LYS A 400 0.03 3.92 -7.62
CA LYS A 400 -1.22 3.26 -7.24
C LYS A 400 -1.76 2.27 -8.27
N ALA A 401 -1.50 2.49 -9.56
CA ALA A 401 -1.93 1.58 -10.62
C ALA A 401 -0.98 0.39 -10.77
N ILE A 402 0.32 0.61 -10.56
CA ILE A 402 1.34 -0.44 -10.50
C ILE A 402 1.06 -1.37 -9.32
N ASP A 403 0.82 -0.82 -8.13
CA ASP A 403 0.49 -1.59 -6.92
C ASP A 403 -0.75 -2.48 -7.13
N LEU A 404 -1.80 -1.95 -7.78
CA LEU A 404 -3.00 -2.74 -8.10
C LEU A 404 -2.70 -3.90 -9.04
N MET A 405 -1.89 -3.66 -10.07
CA MET A 405 -1.51 -4.67 -11.03
C MET A 405 -0.67 -5.76 -10.37
N ASP A 406 0.29 -5.38 -9.54
CA ASP A 406 1.17 -6.28 -8.80
C ASP A 406 0.38 -7.15 -7.79
N GLU A 407 -0.48 -6.52 -6.97
CA GLU A 407 -1.30 -7.27 -6.01
C GLU A 407 -2.29 -8.22 -6.69
N ALA A 408 -2.91 -7.82 -7.80
CA ALA A 408 -3.80 -8.69 -8.55
C ALA A 408 -3.06 -9.92 -9.11
N ALA A 409 -1.87 -9.70 -9.65
CA ALA A 409 -1.02 -10.78 -10.15
C ALA A 409 -0.58 -11.73 -9.03
N ALA A 410 -0.14 -11.20 -7.89
CA ALA A 410 0.22 -11.96 -6.70
C ALA A 410 -0.97 -12.78 -6.15
N ARG A 411 -2.16 -12.18 -6.08
CA ARG A 411 -3.39 -12.84 -5.58
C ARG A 411 -3.80 -14.03 -6.43
N ILE A 412 -3.73 -13.88 -7.75
CA ILE A 412 -4.03 -14.96 -8.68
C ILE A 412 -3.01 -16.09 -8.58
N ARG A 413 -1.72 -15.75 -8.49
CA ARG A 413 -0.65 -16.74 -8.25
C ARG A 413 -0.92 -17.54 -6.99
N LEU A 414 -1.24 -16.88 -5.87
CA LEU A 414 -1.57 -17.56 -4.60
C LEU A 414 -2.82 -18.44 -4.72
N LYS A 415 -3.88 -17.97 -5.37
CA LYS A 415 -5.11 -18.74 -5.58
C LYS A 415 -4.85 -20.03 -6.35
N ASN A 416 -3.95 -19.97 -7.33
CA ASN A 416 -3.57 -21.17 -8.10
C ASN A 416 -2.64 -22.12 -7.34
N LEU A 417 -1.79 -21.59 -6.45
CA LEU A 417 -0.94 -22.40 -5.58
C LEU A 417 -1.74 -23.12 -4.46
N THR A 418 -2.80 -22.49 -3.98
CA THR A 418 -3.66 -23.03 -2.90
C THR A 418 -4.78 -23.93 -3.42
N SER A 419 -5.00 -24.02 -4.72
CA SER A 419 -6.17 -24.70 -5.31
C SER A 419 -6.07 -26.23 -5.41
N SER A 420 -5.08 -26.89 -4.81
CA SER A 420 -5.14 -28.33 -4.69
C SER A 420 -5.35 -28.75 -3.23
N ASP A 421 -6.62 -28.86 -2.84
CA ASP A 421 -7.04 -29.46 -1.55
C ASP A 421 -6.35 -30.81 -1.30
N GLU A 422 -6.01 -31.55 -2.38
CA GLU A 422 -5.24 -32.78 -2.35
C GLU A 422 -3.80 -32.57 -1.83
N LEU A 423 -3.11 -31.45 -2.18
CA LEU A 423 -1.76 -31.15 -1.69
C LEU A 423 -1.77 -30.76 -0.21
N LEU A 424 -2.81 -30.05 0.23
CA LEU A 424 -3.01 -29.68 1.63
C LEU A 424 -3.32 -30.91 2.49
N ALA A 425 -4.17 -31.81 1.99
CA ALA A 425 -4.48 -33.08 2.65
C ALA A 425 -3.22 -33.96 2.80
N LEU A 426 -2.44 -34.12 1.70
CA LEU A 426 -1.19 -34.85 1.71
C LEU A 426 -0.14 -34.25 2.66
N LYS A 427 -0.02 -32.91 2.74
CA LYS A 427 0.86 -32.26 3.71
C LYS A 427 0.46 -32.57 5.14
N LYS A 428 -0.84 -32.54 5.47
CA LYS A 428 -1.32 -32.91 6.81
C LYS A 428 -1.01 -34.36 7.13
N GLU A 429 -1.27 -35.28 6.18
CA GLU A 429 -0.97 -36.71 6.38
C GLU A 429 0.52 -36.96 6.61
N ILE A 430 1.41 -36.29 5.85
CA ILE A 430 2.86 -36.38 6.03
C ILE A 430 3.27 -35.87 7.42
N THR A 431 2.74 -34.72 7.87
CA THR A 431 3.02 -34.16 9.19
C THR A 431 2.53 -35.08 10.31
N ASP A 432 1.33 -35.67 10.18
CA ASP A 432 0.78 -36.61 11.14
C ASP A 432 1.62 -37.89 11.22
N LYS A 433 2.10 -38.41 10.08
CA LYS A 433 3.02 -39.54 10.04
C LYS A 433 4.37 -39.22 10.67
N GLN A 434 4.93 -38.02 10.40
CA GLN A 434 6.15 -37.54 11.03
C GLN A 434 6.04 -37.53 12.56
N ASN A 435 4.96 -36.96 13.10
CA ASN A 435 4.71 -36.91 14.54
C ASN A 435 4.58 -38.34 15.14
N ARG A 436 3.99 -39.29 14.39
CA ARG A 436 3.90 -40.71 14.81
C ARG A 436 5.25 -41.41 14.77
N VAL A 437 6.12 -41.11 13.80
CA VAL A 437 7.49 -41.61 13.74
C VAL A 437 8.27 -41.11 14.97
N GLU A 438 8.22 -39.83 15.31
CA GLU A 438 8.89 -39.27 16.49
C GLU A 438 8.38 -39.90 17.80
N ASN A 439 7.07 -40.14 17.90
CA ASN A 439 6.48 -40.84 19.06
C ASN A 439 6.89 -42.30 19.15
N ALA A 440 7.09 -43.02 18.03
CA ALA A 440 7.54 -44.40 18.01
C ALA A 440 9.03 -44.47 18.40
N LEU A 441 9.87 -43.56 17.90
CA LEU A 441 11.28 -43.45 18.27
C LEU A 441 11.46 -43.10 19.75
N SER A 442 10.63 -42.20 20.30
CA SER A 442 10.70 -41.87 21.74
C SER A 442 10.30 -43.03 22.66
N LYS A 443 9.50 -43.99 22.17
CA LYS A 443 9.12 -45.25 22.87
C LYS A 443 10.06 -46.39 22.61
N GLY A 444 11.11 -46.23 21.77
CA GLY A 444 12.10 -47.25 21.45
C GLY A 444 11.59 -48.33 20.48
N ASP A 445 10.44 -48.19 19.85
CA ASP A 445 9.87 -49.12 18.87
C ASP A 445 10.41 -48.86 17.45
N LEU A 446 11.60 -49.39 17.19
CA LEU A 446 12.30 -49.23 15.92
C LEU A 446 11.61 -49.91 14.74
N ALA A 447 10.81 -50.97 14.97
CA ALA A 447 10.11 -51.68 13.92
C ALA A 447 8.89 -50.86 13.43
N ALA A 448 8.10 -50.30 14.35
CA ALA A 448 7.01 -49.41 14.02
C ALA A 448 7.51 -48.08 13.39
N ALA A 449 8.62 -47.52 13.86
CA ALA A 449 9.20 -46.32 13.27
C ALA A 449 9.65 -46.55 11.81
N GLY A 450 10.28 -47.69 11.49
CA GLY A 450 10.70 -48.05 10.13
C GLY A 450 9.51 -48.23 9.17
N ALA A 451 8.42 -48.89 9.63
CA ALA A 451 7.20 -49.02 8.83
C ALA A 451 6.54 -47.66 8.52
N LEU A 452 6.47 -46.76 9.53
CA LEU A 452 5.90 -45.42 9.36
C LEU A 452 6.78 -44.51 8.48
N MET A 453 8.13 -44.68 8.50
CA MET A 453 9.02 -43.97 7.60
C MET A 453 8.83 -44.37 6.14
N SER A 454 8.68 -45.67 5.85
CA SER A 454 8.42 -46.13 4.48
C SER A 454 7.06 -45.65 3.95
N GLU A 455 6.02 -45.60 4.81
CA GLU A 455 4.73 -44.98 4.43
C GLU A 455 4.82 -43.48 4.17
N LYS A 456 5.63 -42.74 4.96
CA LYS A 456 5.90 -41.31 4.77
C LYS A 456 6.59 -41.07 3.43
N GLU A 457 7.61 -41.86 3.09
CA GLU A 457 8.34 -41.75 1.81
C GLU A 457 7.42 -41.97 0.59
N VAL A 458 6.47 -42.91 0.69
CA VAL A 458 5.45 -43.11 -0.36
C VAL A 458 4.57 -41.88 -0.53
N LEU A 459 4.15 -41.22 0.57
CA LEU A 459 3.37 -40.01 0.54
C LEU A 459 4.16 -38.81 0.00
N GLU A 460 5.44 -38.66 0.36
CA GLU A 460 6.34 -37.65 -0.17
C GLU A 460 6.56 -37.81 -1.68
N ASN A 461 6.78 -39.04 -2.15
CA ASN A 461 6.87 -39.37 -3.57
C ASN A 461 5.56 -39.05 -4.32
N LYS A 462 4.40 -39.28 -3.71
CA LYS A 462 3.08 -38.94 -4.27
C LYS A 462 2.92 -37.40 -4.33
N GLN A 463 3.35 -36.69 -3.30
CA GLN A 463 3.36 -35.23 -3.24
C GLN A 463 4.25 -34.62 -4.36
N GLN A 464 5.46 -35.14 -4.52
CA GLN A 464 6.38 -34.67 -5.59
C GLN A 464 5.82 -34.93 -6.99
N LYS A 465 5.18 -36.09 -7.22
CA LYS A 465 4.50 -36.38 -8.50
C LYS A 465 3.35 -35.41 -8.77
N LEU A 466 2.55 -35.07 -7.75
CA LEU A 466 1.48 -34.08 -7.86
C LEU A 466 2.02 -32.67 -8.12
N ILE A 467 3.09 -32.25 -7.44
CA ILE A 467 3.77 -30.97 -7.69
C ILE A 467 4.30 -30.89 -9.11
N ARG A 468 4.97 -31.96 -9.61
CA ARG A 468 5.45 -32.03 -11.00
C ARG A 468 4.30 -32.03 -12.01
N LYS A 469 3.19 -32.69 -11.73
CA LYS A 469 1.99 -32.67 -12.56
C LYS A 469 1.37 -31.28 -12.61
N ASN A 470 1.23 -30.62 -11.45
CA ASN A 470 0.70 -29.26 -11.35
C ASN A 470 1.62 -28.22 -12.03
N ARG A 471 2.95 -28.35 -11.93
CA ARG A 471 3.89 -27.53 -12.71
C ARG A 471 3.76 -27.73 -14.22
N ARG A 472 3.53 -28.95 -14.69
CA ARG A 472 3.34 -29.23 -16.13
C ARG A 472 1.97 -28.77 -16.66
N THR A 473 0.92 -28.83 -15.86
CA THR A 473 -0.41 -28.31 -16.19
C THR A 473 -0.48 -26.79 -16.05
N GLY A 474 0.21 -26.19 -15.06
CA GLY A 474 0.36 -24.75 -14.90
C GLY A 474 1.11 -24.08 -16.05
N ALA A 475 2.11 -24.76 -16.65
CA ALA A 475 2.82 -24.25 -17.82
C ALA A 475 1.93 -24.24 -19.09
N LYS A 476 0.80 -24.94 -19.11
CA LYS A 476 -0.15 -24.93 -20.23
C LYS A 476 -1.33 -23.96 -20.07
N ASN A 477 -1.63 -23.55 -18.84
CA ASN A 477 -2.69 -22.57 -18.52
C ASN A 477 -2.11 -21.52 -17.57
N GLN A 478 -1.39 -20.55 -18.12
CA GLN A 478 -0.98 -19.38 -17.34
C GLN A 478 -2.25 -18.62 -16.93
N PRO A 479 -2.40 -18.31 -15.62
CA PRO A 479 -3.55 -17.58 -15.14
C PRO A 479 -3.55 -16.15 -15.68
N VAL A 480 -4.75 -15.64 -15.96
CA VAL A 480 -4.96 -14.37 -16.61
C VAL A 480 -5.45 -13.33 -15.60
N VAL A 481 -4.81 -12.15 -15.59
CA VAL A 481 -5.24 -10.97 -14.85
C VAL A 481 -6.02 -10.06 -15.79
N GLY A 482 -7.32 -9.98 -15.59
CA GLY A 482 -8.22 -9.11 -16.35
C GLY A 482 -8.84 -7.99 -15.49
N GLU A 483 -9.87 -7.36 -16.04
CA GLU A 483 -10.61 -6.27 -15.37
C GLU A 483 -11.23 -6.72 -14.03
N ASN A 484 -11.77 -7.93 -13.97
CA ASN A 484 -12.44 -8.43 -12.77
C ASN A 484 -11.48 -8.63 -11.60
N GLU A 485 -10.29 -9.15 -11.86
CA GLU A 485 -9.28 -9.40 -10.85
C GLU A 485 -8.73 -8.10 -10.27
N ILE A 486 -8.53 -7.10 -11.11
CA ILE A 486 -8.17 -5.74 -10.67
C ILE A 486 -9.32 -5.13 -9.83
N ALA A 487 -10.56 -5.26 -10.29
CA ALA A 487 -11.73 -4.74 -9.58
C ALA A 487 -11.91 -5.42 -8.20
N ASP A 488 -11.57 -6.70 -8.08
CA ASP A 488 -11.57 -7.42 -6.80
C ASP A 488 -10.54 -6.86 -5.81
N VAL A 489 -9.36 -6.46 -6.28
CA VAL A 489 -8.33 -5.84 -5.44
C VAL A 489 -8.79 -4.45 -4.99
N VAL A 490 -9.28 -3.63 -5.92
CA VAL A 490 -9.82 -2.30 -5.60
C VAL A 490 -10.96 -2.40 -4.59
N SER A 491 -11.85 -3.39 -4.77
CA SER A 491 -12.94 -3.65 -3.82
C SER A 491 -12.43 -4.04 -2.44
N GLY A 492 -11.33 -4.78 -2.37
CA GLY A 492 -10.65 -5.14 -1.12
C GLY A 492 -10.06 -3.91 -0.39
N TRP A 493 -9.41 -3.02 -1.11
CA TRP A 493 -8.79 -1.81 -0.55
C TRP A 493 -9.82 -0.76 -0.12
N THR A 494 -10.76 -0.47 -1.01
CA THR A 494 -11.75 0.60 -0.80
C THR A 494 -12.99 0.13 -0.06
N LYS A 495 -13.19 -1.19 0.05
CA LYS A 495 -14.41 -1.86 0.56
C LYS A 495 -15.67 -1.50 -0.24
N ILE A 496 -15.49 -1.10 -1.49
CA ILE A 496 -16.56 -0.77 -2.43
C ILE A 496 -16.64 -1.90 -3.45
N PRO A 497 -17.81 -2.45 -3.72
CA PRO A 497 -17.99 -3.38 -4.83
C PRO A 497 -17.82 -2.62 -6.15
N VAL A 498 -16.62 -2.69 -6.73
CA VAL A 498 -16.24 -1.99 -7.97
C VAL A 498 -16.55 -2.84 -9.21
N ASN A 499 -16.75 -4.13 -9.04
CA ASN A 499 -17.12 -5.02 -10.14
C ASN A 499 -18.32 -4.47 -10.90
N LYS A 500 -18.29 -4.56 -12.23
CA LYS A 500 -19.44 -4.21 -13.08
C LYS A 500 -20.69 -4.71 -12.41
N LEU A 501 -21.73 -3.84 -12.36
CA LEU A 501 -23.04 -4.16 -11.82
C LEU A 501 -23.38 -5.61 -12.15
N THR A 502 -23.06 -6.52 -11.22
CA THR A 502 -23.49 -7.91 -11.38
C THR A 502 -25.01 -7.90 -11.47
N GLU A 503 -25.61 -8.88 -12.14
CA GLU A 503 -27.07 -8.98 -12.18
C GLU A 503 -27.70 -8.87 -10.78
N SER A 504 -26.98 -9.31 -9.75
CA SER A 504 -27.39 -9.19 -8.35
C SER A 504 -27.36 -7.74 -7.82
N GLU A 505 -26.39 -6.92 -8.23
CA GLU A 505 -26.30 -5.49 -7.82
C GLU A 505 -27.32 -4.62 -8.58
N ALA A 506 -27.51 -4.85 -9.87
CA ALA A 506 -28.57 -4.21 -10.64
C ALA A 506 -29.94 -4.54 -10.03
N GLY A 507 -30.16 -5.80 -9.60
CA GLY A 507 -31.35 -6.21 -8.87
C GLY A 507 -31.50 -5.53 -7.50
N ARG A 508 -30.40 -5.31 -6.75
CA ARG A 508 -30.41 -4.57 -5.47
C ARG A 508 -30.73 -3.10 -5.67
N LEU A 509 -30.14 -2.44 -6.66
CA LEU A 509 -30.42 -1.02 -6.97
C LEU A 509 -31.84 -0.83 -7.50
N ALA A 510 -32.37 -1.77 -8.27
CA ALA A 510 -33.77 -1.75 -8.70
C ALA A 510 -34.72 -1.85 -7.49
N LYS A 511 -34.36 -2.63 -6.47
CA LYS A 511 -35.14 -2.84 -5.23
C LYS A 511 -34.74 -1.90 -4.10
N LEU A 512 -33.92 -0.87 -4.35
CA LEU A 512 -33.38 0.02 -3.31
C LEU A 512 -34.48 0.65 -2.46
N GLU A 513 -35.58 1.11 -3.07
CA GLU A 513 -36.73 1.65 -2.34
C GLU A 513 -37.30 0.64 -1.35
N GLN A 514 -37.48 -0.61 -1.79
CA GLN A 514 -38.00 -1.69 -0.91
C GLN A 514 -37.01 -2.00 0.23
N ILE A 515 -35.69 -1.90 -0.02
CA ILE A 515 -34.66 -2.11 1.00
C ILE A 515 -34.73 -0.99 2.04
N LEU A 516 -34.84 0.27 1.60
CA LEU A 516 -34.95 1.41 2.49
C LEU A 516 -36.23 1.37 3.33
N HIS A 517 -37.36 0.99 2.73
CA HIS A 517 -38.66 0.85 3.43
C HIS A 517 -38.67 -0.27 4.50
N LYS A 518 -37.75 -1.22 4.47
CA LYS A 518 -37.62 -2.20 5.59
C LYS A 518 -37.22 -1.53 6.91
N ARG A 519 -36.55 -0.39 6.86
CA ARG A 519 -36.08 0.37 8.01
C ARG A 519 -36.82 1.71 8.21
N VAL A 520 -37.14 2.37 7.10
CA VAL A 520 -37.81 3.69 7.10
C VAL A 520 -39.29 3.48 6.86
N ILE A 521 -40.10 3.83 7.85
CA ILE A 521 -41.53 3.75 7.77
C ILE A 521 -42.10 5.10 7.30
N GLY A 522 -42.98 5.04 6.32
CA GLY A 522 -43.52 6.24 5.66
C GLY A 522 -42.43 6.94 4.83
N GLN A 523 -42.61 8.23 4.57
CA GLN A 523 -41.61 9.07 3.87
C GLN A 523 -41.32 8.61 2.43
N GLU A 524 -42.34 8.19 1.69
CA GLU A 524 -42.23 7.63 0.33
C GLU A 524 -41.54 8.59 -0.64
N GLU A 525 -41.80 9.89 -0.53
CA GLU A 525 -41.18 10.93 -1.36
C GLU A 525 -39.67 10.97 -1.13
N ALA A 526 -39.25 10.94 0.15
CA ALA A 526 -37.82 10.96 0.53
C ALA A 526 -37.08 9.71 0.02
N VAL A 527 -37.67 8.55 0.23
CA VAL A 527 -37.06 7.27 -0.18
C VAL A 527 -36.96 7.18 -1.70
N SER A 528 -38.02 7.60 -2.45
CA SER A 528 -38.01 7.57 -3.90
C SER A 528 -36.99 8.56 -4.50
N ALA A 529 -36.89 9.78 -3.98
CA ALA A 529 -35.96 10.80 -4.42
C ALA A 529 -34.49 10.35 -4.24
N VAL A 530 -34.18 9.88 -3.06
CA VAL A 530 -32.84 9.38 -2.75
C VAL A 530 -32.48 8.17 -3.62
N ALA A 531 -33.40 7.21 -3.80
CA ALA A 531 -33.15 6.03 -4.63
C ALA A 531 -32.91 6.39 -6.11
N LYS A 532 -33.66 7.36 -6.66
CA LYS A 532 -33.46 7.87 -8.02
C LYS A 532 -32.09 8.51 -8.21
N ALA A 533 -31.64 9.34 -7.26
CA ALA A 533 -30.33 9.99 -7.34
C ALA A 533 -29.18 8.98 -7.27
N VAL A 534 -29.26 7.99 -6.37
CA VAL A 534 -28.29 6.92 -6.28
C VAL A 534 -28.22 6.11 -7.58
N ARG A 535 -29.37 5.75 -8.16
CA ARG A 535 -29.40 5.05 -9.45
C ARG A 535 -28.73 5.87 -10.55
N ARG A 536 -29.04 7.17 -10.67
CA ARG A 536 -28.38 8.07 -11.65
C ARG A 536 -26.86 8.10 -11.47
N GLY A 537 -26.39 8.21 -10.23
CA GLY A 537 -24.96 8.24 -9.92
C GLY A 537 -24.24 6.94 -10.28
N ARG A 538 -24.88 5.79 -10.03
CA ARG A 538 -24.26 4.47 -10.31
C ARG A 538 -24.25 4.09 -11.80
N VAL A 539 -25.25 4.54 -12.57
CA VAL A 539 -25.30 4.30 -14.03
C VAL A 539 -24.35 5.23 -14.80
N GLY A 540 -23.76 6.24 -14.14
CA GLY A 540 -22.82 7.16 -14.80
C GLY A 540 -23.47 8.34 -15.53
N LEU A 541 -24.77 8.56 -15.33
CA LEU A 541 -25.52 9.69 -15.92
C LEU A 541 -25.36 11.01 -15.14
N LYS A 542 -24.51 11.04 -14.14
CA LYS A 542 -24.24 12.18 -13.28
C LYS A 542 -23.10 13.03 -13.82
N ASP A 543 -23.13 14.33 -13.48
CA ASP A 543 -21.98 15.22 -13.67
C ASP A 543 -20.76 14.68 -12.86
N PRO A 544 -19.63 14.36 -13.51
CA PRO A 544 -18.46 13.78 -12.82
C PRO A 544 -17.80 14.74 -11.81
N LYS A 545 -18.14 16.03 -11.84
CA LYS A 545 -17.61 17.04 -10.92
C LYS A 545 -18.39 17.14 -9.60
N LYS A 546 -19.61 16.65 -9.52
CA LYS A 546 -20.51 16.84 -8.36
C LYS A 546 -20.62 15.60 -7.46
N PRO A 547 -21.01 15.73 -6.18
CA PRO A 547 -21.34 14.62 -5.27
C PRO A 547 -22.41 13.69 -5.83
N ILE A 548 -22.51 12.41 -5.45
CA ILE A 548 -23.52 11.44 -5.95
C ILE A 548 -24.94 11.97 -5.83
N GLY A 549 -25.24 12.72 -4.79
CA GLY A 549 -26.50 13.43 -4.59
C GLY A 549 -26.37 14.36 -3.42
N SER A 550 -27.09 15.45 -3.47
CA SER A 550 -27.17 16.46 -2.40
C SER A 550 -28.64 16.69 -2.04
N PHE A 551 -28.98 16.51 -0.77
CA PHE A 551 -30.37 16.56 -0.28
C PHE A 551 -30.50 17.47 0.90
N LEU A 552 -31.60 18.26 0.93
CA LEU A 552 -32.03 19.02 2.10
C LEU A 552 -33.31 18.40 2.67
N PHE A 553 -33.21 17.79 3.85
CA PHE A 553 -34.31 17.15 4.56
C PHE A 553 -34.94 18.14 5.56
N LEU A 554 -36.19 18.53 5.30
CA LEU A 554 -36.94 19.49 6.09
C LEU A 554 -38.03 18.78 6.89
N GLY A 555 -38.26 19.21 8.12
CA GLY A 555 -39.36 18.68 8.92
C GLY A 555 -39.07 18.60 10.42
N PRO A 556 -40.06 18.26 11.24
CA PRO A 556 -39.96 18.20 12.67
C PRO A 556 -38.96 17.14 13.14
N THR A 557 -38.61 17.19 14.42
CA THR A 557 -37.75 16.19 15.02
C THR A 557 -38.46 14.83 15.10
N GLY A 558 -37.69 13.73 14.97
CA GLY A 558 -38.20 12.38 15.16
C GLY A 558 -39.06 11.81 14.01
N VAL A 559 -39.08 12.42 12.82
CA VAL A 559 -39.79 11.91 11.64
C VAL A 559 -38.99 10.94 10.76
N GLY A 560 -37.71 10.68 11.12
CA GLY A 560 -36.87 9.69 10.43
C GLY A 560 -35.79 10.26 9.52
N LYS A 561 -35.48 11.58 9.52
CA LYS A 561 -34.43 12.19 8.69
C LYS A 561 -33.07 11.49 8.83
N THR A 562 -32.58 11.31 10.04
CA THR A 562 -31.32 10.61 10.34
C THR A 562 -31.40 9.11 10.03
N GLU A 563 -32.58 8.49 10.19
CA GLU A 563 -32.76 7.05 9.91
C GLU A 563 -32.68 6.75 8.42
N VAL A 564 -33.22 7.64 7.55
CA VAL A 564 -33.02 7.53 6.10
C VAL A 564 -31.54 7.58 5.75
N SER A 565 -30.77 8.47 6.38
CA SER A 565 -29.32 8.62 6.14
C SER A 565 -28.56 7.36 6.52
N LYS A 566 -28.91 6.73 7.66
CA LYS A 566 -28.31 5.47 8.12
C LYS A 566 -28.68 4.29 7.21
N ALA A 567 -29.96 4.16 6.88
CA ALA A 567 -30.44 3.11 5.98
C ALA A 567 -29.79 3.22 4.59
N LEU A 568 -29.57 4.45 4.12
CA LEU A 568 -28.89 4.71 2.85
C LEU A 568 -27.40 4.29 2.91
N ALA A 569 -26.69 4.65 3.97
CA ALA A 569 -25.30 4.25 4.16
C ALA A 569 -25.15 2.71 4.14
N GLU A 570 -26.01 2.01 4.85
CA GLU A 570 -26.04 0.55 4.86
C GLU A 570 -26.39 -0.06 3.49
N ALA A 571 -27.39 0.49 2.80
CA ALA A 571 -27.87 -0.04 1.52
C ALA A 571 -26.86 0.16 0.38
N VAL A 572 -26.18 1.32 0.35
CA VAL A 572 -25.29 1.75 -0.76
C VAL A 572 -23.84 1.35 -0.49
N PHE A 573 -23.36 1.54 0.74
CA PHE A 573 -21.96 1.33 1.12
C PHE A 573 -21.73 0.10 2.00
N GLY A 574 -22.80 -0.65 2.31
CA GLY A 574 -22.72 -1.95 2.99
C GLY A 574 -22.56 -1.89 4.51
N LYS A 575 -22.39 -0.68 5.10
CA LYS A 575 -22.20 -0.48 6.55
C LYS A 575 -22.90 0.80 7.01
N GLU A 576 -23.51 0.77 8.18
CA GLU A 576 -24.09 1.95 8.82
C GLU A 576 -23.02 2.98 9.19
N ASP A 577 -21.82 2.50 9.58
CA ASP A 577 -20.65 3.32 9.95
C ASP A 577 -20.02 4.08 8.75
N ALA A 578 -20.47 3.79 7.52
CA ALA A 578 -20.12 4.60 6.35
C ALA A 578 -20.85 5.97 6.32
N MET A 579 -21.51 6.36 7.44
CA MET A 579 -22.11 7.67 7.63
C MET A 579 -21.21 8.55 8.49
N ILE A 580 -20.78 9.69 7.93
CA ILE A 580 -20.08 10.76 8.65
C ILE A 580 -21.12 11.76 9.13
N ARG A 581 -21.39 11.81 10.43
CA ARG A 581 -22.28 12.81 11.02
C ARG A 581 -21.49 14.02 11.51
N VAL A 582 -21.97 15.21 11.13
CA VAL A 582 -21.44 16.50 11.54
C VAL A 582 -22.61 17.31 12.12
N ASP A 583 -22.58 17.60 13.42
CA ASP A 583 -23.59 18.39 14.09
C ASP A 583 -23.25 19.87 13.94
N MET A 584 -24.11 20.62 13.30
CA MET A 584 -23.86 22.05 13.02
C MET A 584 -23.98 22.93 14.27
N SER A 585 -24.50 22.40 15.36
CA SER A 585 -24.47 23.11 16.65
C SER A 585 -23.04 23.33 17.18
N GLU A 586 -22.08 22.51 16.75
CA GLU A 586 -20.67 22.66 17.10
C GLU A 586 -19.96 23.71 16.21
N TYR A 587 -20.62 24.17 15.14
CA TYR A 587 -20.07 25.07 14.12
C TYR A 587 -20.81 26.41 14.02
N MET A 588 -21.31 26.90 15.15
CA MET A 588 -22.03 28.18 15.25
C MET A 588 -21.10 29.40 15.23
N GLU A 589 -19.84 29.22 15.67
CA GLU A 589 -18.86 30.29 15.77
C GLU A 589 -17.89 30.31 14.57
N LYS A 590 -17.38 31.50 14.24
CA LYS A 590 -16.42 31.67 13.14
C LYS A 590 -15.17 30.78 13.26
N HIS A 591 -14.67 30.61 14.48
CA HIS A 591 -13.50 29.75 14.76
C HIS A 591 -13.76 28.25 14.53
N SER A 592 -15.01 27.85 14.59
CA SER A 592 -15.39 26.45 14.37
C SER A 592 -15.24 25.99 12.92
N VAL A 593 -15.25 26.94 11.97
CA VAL A 593 -15.00 26.64 10.54
C VAL A 593 -13.60 26.08 10.33
N SER A 594 -12.61 26.62 11.05
CA SER A 594 -11.24 26.10 11.03
C SER A 594 -11.13 24.66 11.52
N LYS A 595 -12.02 24.21 12.42
CA LYS A 595 -12.08 22.79 12.83
C LYS A 595 -12.54 21.87 11.69
N MET A 596 -13.33 22.38 10.75
CA MET A 596 -13.86 21.59 9.65
C MET A 596 -12.82 21.31 8.57
N ILE A 597 -12.05 22.32 8.17
CA ILE A 597 -11.08 22.26 7.06
C ILE A 597 -9.62 22.37 7.52
N GLY A 598 -9.37 22.63 8.81
CA GLY A 598 -8.03 22.83 9.40
C GLY A 598 -7.74 24.31 9.67
N SER A 599 -6.82 24.57 10.61
CA SER A 599 -6.38 25.90 10.99
C SER A 599 -5.36 26.45 9.99
N PRO A 600 -5.40 27.75 9.65
CA PRO A 600 -4.39 28.38 8.79
C PRO A 600 -2.98 28.25 9.38
N PRO A 601 -1.91 28.35 8.54
CA PRO A 601 -0.54 28.35 9.00
C PRO A 601 -0.29 29.40 10.09
N GLY A 602 0.36 29.00 11.19
CA GLY A 602 0.68 29.89 12.32
C GLY A 602 -0.34 29.88 13.48
N TYR A 603 -1.45 29.18 13.36
CA TYR A 603 -2.40 29.00 14.45
C TYR A 603 -2.26 27.62 15.13
N VAL A 604 -2.58 27.54 16.42
CA VAL A 604 -2.58 26.28 17.18
C VAL A 604 -3.53 25.28 16.54
N GLY A 605 -3.06 24.02 16.33
CA GLY A 605 -3.84 22.96 15.67
C GLY A 605 -3.69 22.87 14.14
N HIS A 606 -2.75 23.60 13.52
CA HIS A 606 -2.48 23.50 12.07
C HIS A 606 -2.05 22.09 11.63
N GLU A 607 -1.30 21.37 12.49
CA GLU A 607 -0.84 20.00 12.22
C GLU A 607 -1.92 18.93 12.35
N GLU A 608 -3.01 19.21 13.05
CA GLU A 608 -4.08 18.22 13.30
C GLU A 608 -5.02 18.00 12.12
N GLY A 609 -4.97 18.84 11.08
CA GLY A 609 -5.88 18.79 9.93
C GLY A 609 -7.34 19.11 10.27
N GLY A 610 -8.21 19.22 9.26
CA GLY A 610 -9.65 19.46 9.47
C GLY A 610 -10.42 18.18 9.78
N GLN A 611 -11.34 18.22 10.73
CA GLN A 611 -12.12 17.04 11.13
C GLN A 611 -12.96 16.45 10.00
N LEU A 612 -13.59 17.31 9.16
CA LEU A 612 -14.37 16.85 8.02
C LEU A 612 -13.45 16.37 6.89
N SER A 613 -12.44 17.17 6.54
CA SER A 613 -11.51 16.85 5.46
C SER A 613 -10.80 15.52 5.72
N GLU A 614 -10.30 15.27 6.93
CA GLU A 614 -9.67 14.00 7.29
C GLU A 614 -10.63 12.80 7.28
N LYS A 615 -11.85 12.96 7.81
CA LYS A 615 -12.85 11.88 7.81
C LYS A 615 -13.25 11.49 6.38
N VAL A 616 -13.44 12.47 5.48
CA VAL A 616 -13.80 12.22 4.08
C VAL A 616 -12.63 11.66 3.31
N ARG A 617 -11.40 12.15 3.53
CA ARG A 617 -10.19 11.61 2.92
C ARG A 617 -9.99 10.13 3.23
N ARG A 618 -10.24 9.73 4.50
CA ARG A 618 -10.16 8.33 4.94
C ARG A 618 -11.33 7.47 4.45
N ASN A 619 -12.51 8.08 4.26
CA ASN A 619 -13.72 7.41 3.83
C ASN A 619 -14.39 8.17 2.68
N PRO A 620 -13.80 8.18 1.47
CA PRO A 620 -14.31 8.94 0.33
C PRO A 620 -15.66 8.44 -0.19
N PHE A 621 -16.09 7.25 0.24
CA PHE A 621 -17.38 6.65 -0.08
C PHE A 621 -18.24 6.60 1.18
N SER A 622 -18.96 7.68 1.43
CA SER A 622 -19.74 7.83 2.65
C SER A 622 -20.98 8.67 2.42
N VAL A 623 -21.92 8.53 3.33
CA VAL A 623 -23.03 9.49 3.48
C VAL A 623 -22.57 10.54 4.47
N ILE A 624 -22.56 11.80 4.06
CA ILE A 624 -22.23 12.91 4.95
C ILE A 624 -23.54 13.55 5.40
N LEU A 625 -23.79 13.48 6.70
CA LEU A 625 -24.97 14.07 7.32
C LEU A 625 -24.59 15.35 8.08
N PHE A 626 -25.01 16.49 7.55
CA PHE A 626 -24.96 17.77 8.25
C PHE A 626 -26.28 17.97 9.01
N ASP A 627 -26.25 17.77 10.31
CA ASP A 627 -27.44 17.83 11.16
C ASP A 627 -27.65 19.26 11.67
N GLU A 628 -28.91 19.75 11.64
CA GLU A 628 -29.33 21.10 12.05
C GLU A 628 -28.57 22.23 11.32
N ILE A 629 -28.55 22.15 9.98
CA ILE A 629 -27.77 23.06 9.10
C ILE A 629 -28.13 24.56 9.31
N GLU A 630 -29.34 24.89 9.76
CA GLU A 630 -29.77 26.25 10.08
C GLU A 630 -28.97 26.89 11.21
N LYS A 631 -28.26 26.11 12.04
CA LYS A 631 -27.42 26.60 13.13
C LYS A 631 -26.00 26.95 12.71
N ALA A 632 -25.58 26.54 11.52
CA ALA A 632 -24.25 26.74 11.04
C ALA A 632 -23.89 28.21 10.83
N HIS A 633 -22.63 28.57 11.11
CA HIS A 633 -22.12 29.90 10.77
C HIS A 633 -22.17 30.13 9.25
N PRO A 634 -22.40 31.38 8.78
CA PRO A 634 -22.45 31.70 7.34
C PRO A 634 -21.24 31.21 6.52
N ASP A 635 -20.05 31.18 7.08
CA ASP A 635 -18.83 30.72 6.39
C ASP A 635 -18.86 29.21 6.07
N VAL A 636 -19.61 28.41 6.82
CA VAL A 636 -19.81 26.98 6.52
C VAL A 636 -20.52 26.81 5.17
N PHE A 637 -21.49 27.66 4.87
CA PHE A 637 -22.20 27.62 3.59
C PHE A 637 -21.25 27.89 2.41
N ASN A 638 -20.25 28.74 2.56
CA ASN A 638 -19.26 28.99 1.51
C ASN A 638 -18.44 27.72 1.19
N ILE A 639 -18.09 26.94 2.21
CA ILE A 639 -17.41 25.65 2.03
C ILE A 639 -18.35 24.64 1.34
N LEU A 640 -19.61 24.58 1.80
CA LEU A 640 -20.59 23.69 1.21
C LEU A 640 -20.91 24.04 -0.25
N LEU A 641 -20.90 25.31 -0.62
CA LEU A 641 -21.06 25.74 -2.02
C LEU A 641 -19.92 25.15 -2.89
N GLN A 642 -18.69 25.21 -2.43
CA GLN A 642 -17.57 24.62 -3.15
C GLN A 642 -17.72 23.09 -3.29
N VAL A 643 -18.16 22.41 -2.24
CA VAL A 643 -18.41 20.95 -2.27
C VAL A 643 -19.52 20.60 -3.26
N LEU A 644 -20.62 21.37 -3.28
CA LEU A 644 -21.80 21.11 -4.13
C LEU A 644 -21.53 21.38 -5.62
N ASP A 645 -20.62 22.33 -5.95
CA ASP A 645 -20.30 22.68 -7.33
C ASP A 645 -19.15 21.88 -7.90
N ASP A 646 -18.00 21.89 -7.18
CA ASP A 646 -16.75 21.31 -7.66
C ASP A 646 -16.52 19.89 -7.13
N GLY A 647 -17.33 19.44 -6.16
CA GLY A 647 -17.16 18.14 -5.50
C GLY A 647 -15.84 17.99 -4.77
N ARG A 648 -15.20 19.09 -4.37
CA ARG A 648 -13.91 19.06 -3.67
C ARG A 648 -13.76 20.27 -2.75
N ILE A 649 -12.90 20.14 -1.75
CA ILE A 649 -12.43 21.27 -0.93
C ILE A 649 -10.92 21.23 -0.85
N THR A 650 -10.30 22.38 -0.63
CA THR A 650 -8.87 22.47 -0.29
C THR A 650 -8.76 22.66 1.21
N ASP A 651 -8.02 21.77 1.90
CA ASP A 651 -7.78 21.90 3.34
C ASP A 651 -6.74 22.99 3.64
N SER A 652 -6.53 23.27 4.93
CA SER A 652 -5.55 24.28 5.38
C SER A 652 -4.09 23.91 5.05
N GLN A 653 -3.83 22.65 4.71
CA GLN A 653 -2.50 22.16 4.31
C GLN A 653 -2.31 22.21 2.78
N GLY A 654 -3.29 22.76 2.03
CA GLY A 654 -3.25 22.83 0.57
C GLY A 654 -3.68 21.54 -0.15
N ARG A 655 -4.09 20.50 0.59
CA ARG A 655 -4.49 19.22 0.01
C ARG A 655 -5.93 19.28 -0.48
N THR A 656 -6.18 18.72 -1.66
CA THR A 656 -7.53 18.60 -2.22
C THR A 656 -8.22 17.35 -1.69
N VAL A 657 -9.40 17.53 -1.07
CA VAL A 657 -10.26 16.46 -0.57
C VAL A 657 -11.45 16.30 -1.49
N ASP A 658 -11.66 15.09 -2.01
CA ASP A 658 -12.67 14.77 -3.01
C ASP A 658 -13.98 14.29 -2.36
N PHE A 659 -15.10 14.91 -2.74
CA PHE A 659 -16.46 14.60 -2.29
C PHE A 659 -17.33 13.98 -3.41
N LYS A 660 -16.77 13.74 -4.61
CA LYS A 660 -17.55 13.27 -5.78
C LYS A 660 -18.22 11.93 -5.57
N ASN A 661 -17.64 11.11 -4.69
CA ASN A 661 -18.16 9.78 -4.37
C ASN A 661 -19.01 9.76 -3.09
N THR A 662 -19.33 10.93 -2.51
CA THR A 662 -20.18 11.04 -1.31
C THR A 662 -21.63 11.35 -1.65
N ILE A 663 -22.52 11.04 -0.71
CA ILE A 663 -23.92 11.51 -0.72
C ILE A 663 -24.04 12.51 0.42
N ILE A 664 -24.47 13.73 0.09
CA ILE A 664 -24.59 14.82 1.06
C ILE A 664 -26.05 14.93 1.48
N ILE A 665 -26.29 14.85 2.77
CA ILE A 665 -27.60 15.03 3.38
C ILE A 665 -27.50 16.15 4.42
N MET A 666 -28.32 17.16 4.28
CA MET A 666 -28.47 18.27 5.23
C MET A 666 -29.83 18.17 5.88
N THR A 667 -29.90 18.21 7.22
CA THR A 667 -31.21 18.23 7.90
C THR A 667 -31.48 19.59 8.47
N SER A 668 -32.75 20.00 8.43
CA SER A 668 -33.19 21.22 9.08
C SER A 668 -34.57 21.02 9.72
N ASN A 669 -34.78 21.76 10.80
CA ASN A 669 -36.09 21.87 11.46
C ASN A 669 -36.86 23.10 11.02
N ALA A 670 -36.36 23.87 10.04
CA ALA A 670 -37.06 25.01 9.44
C ALA A 670 -38.40 24.58 8.89
N GLY A 671 -39.44 25.37 9.14
CA GLY A 671 -40.80 25.08 8.72
C GLY A 671 -41.52 23.99 9.53
N ALA A 672 -40.91 23.46 10.60
CA ALA A 672 -41.53 22.41 11.41
C ALA A 672 -42.92 22.82 12.00
N SER A 673 -43.09 24.08 12.39
CA SER A 673 -44.37 24.63 12.89
C SER A 673 -45.47 24.53 11.86
N SER A 674 -45.17 24.82 10.59
CA SER A 674 -46.13 24.75 9.49
C SER A 674 -46.58 23.32 9.13
N ILE A 675 -45.73 22.33 9.49
CA ILE A 675 -46.00 20.89 9.30
C ILE A 675 -46.87 20.32 10.45
N ILE A 676 -46.63 20.81 11.69
CA ILE A 676 -47.35 20.34 12.89
C ILE A 676 -48.73 20.93 13.00
N GLU A 677 -48.84 22.22 12.76
CA GLU A 677 -50.10 23.00 12.83
C GLU A 677 -50.33 23.69 11.48
N PRO A 678 -50.87 22.98 10.47
CA PRO A 678 -51.21 23.64 9.20
C PRO A 678 -52.31 24.72 9.45
N LYS A 679 -51.97 25.97 9.11
CA LYS A 679 -52.95 27.08 9.22
C LYS A 679 -54.12 26.82 8.27
N ARG A 680 -55.28 26.41 8.82
CA ARG A 680 -56.53 26.28 8.08
C ARG A 680 -57.06 27.69 7.85
N LEU A 681 -56.85 28.27 6.71
CA LEU A 681 -57.46 29.50 6.25
C LEU A 681 -58.62 29.15 5.29
N GLY A 682 -59.88 29.22 5.78
CA GLY A 682 -61.09 29.20 4.93
C GLY A 682 -62.10 28.11 5.28
N PHE A 683 -63.36 28.50 5.29
CA PHE A 683 -64.54 27.64 5.37
C PHE A 683 -64.67 26.86 4.05
N GLY A 684 -64.25 25.65 3.99
CA GLY A 684 -64.41 24.78 2.83
C GLY A 684 -63.79 23.42 3.12
N ALA A 685 -64.54 22.52 3.74
CA ALA A 685 -64.21 21.15 3.92
C ALA A 685 -64.31 20.41 2.57
N GLY A 686 -63.25 20.37 1.82
CA GLY A 686 -63.06 19.47 0.69
C GLY A 686 -61.83 18.65 0.95
N GLU A 687 -62.00 17.34 1.10
CA GLU A 687 -60.98 16.33 1.36
C GLU A 687 -60.08 16.12 0.15
N ASP A 688 -59.05 16.99 0.00
CA ASP A 688 -58.00 16.74 -0.98
C ASP A 688 -56.64 16.78 -0.26
N GLU A 689 -56.31 15.63 0.35
CA GLU A 689 -55.02 15.42 1.08
C GLU A 689 -53.82 15.87 0.25
N LYS A 690 -53.88 15.78 -1.06
CA LYS A 690 -52.81 16.21 -1.97
C LYS A 690 -52.65 17.75 -2.03
N GLN A 691 -53.76 18.50 -2.02
CA GLN A 691 -53.71 19.98 -2.04
C GLN A 691 -53.23 20.53 -0.69
N ASP A 692 -53.61 19.89 0.41
CA ASP A 692 -53.10 20.26 1.75
C ASP A 692 -51.63 19.98 1.90
N HIS A 693 -51.13 18.90 1.30
CA HIS A 693 -49.72 18.59 1.28
C HIS A 693 -48.89 19.59 0.44
N GLU A 694 -49.37 19.98 -0.73
CA GLU A 694 -48.72 21.00 -1.56
C GLU A 694 -48.70 22.39 -0.91
N ARG A 695 -49.77 22.79 -0.25
CA ARG A 695 -49.82 24.05 0.52
C ARG A 695 -48.84 24.05 1.67
N MET A 696 -48.75 22.94 2.43
CA MET A 696 -47.79 22.77 3.50
C MET A 696 -46.37 22.86 2.96
N LYS A 697 -46.06 22.18 1.85
CA LYS A 697 -44.74 22.20 1.20
C LYS A 697 -44.34 23.61 0.79
N ASN A 698 -45.27 24.37 0.21
CA ASN A 698 -45.03 25.75 -0.19
C ASN A 698 -44.78 26.68 1.01
N SER A 699 -45.53 26.55 2.11
CA SER A 699 -45.28 27.31 3.34
C SER A 699 -43.91 27.01 3.97
N VAL A 700 -43.50 25.74 3.99
CA VAL A 700 -42.20 25.34 4.45
C VAL A 700 -41.09 25.91 3.57
N MET A 701 -41.28 25.87 2.25
CA MET A 701 -40.31 26.42 1.30
C MET A 701 -40.16 27.94 1.40
N GLU A 702 -41.24 28.68 1.72
CA GLU A 702 -41.17 30.12 1.98
C GLU A 702 -40.31 30.42 3.23
N GLU A 703 -40.46 29.64 4.30
CA GLU A 703 -39.64 29.78 5.50
C GLU A 703 -38.19 29.44 5.26
N VAL A 704 -37.92 28.37 4.49
CA VAL A 704 -36.59 27.95 4.09
C VAL A 704 -35.88 29.03 3.27
N ARG A 705 -36.56 29.68 2.33
CA ARG A 705 -36.04 30.81 1.53
C ARG A 705 -35.70 32.05 2.35
N ARG A 706 -36.27 32.21 3.54
CA ARG A 706 -35.87 33.28 4.48
C ARG A 706 -34.58 32.97 5.25
N ILE A 707 -34.32 31.68 5.50
CA ILE A 707 -33.14 31.23 6.28
C ILE A 707 -31.94 31.04 5.38
N PHE A 708 -32.12 30.41 4.21
CA PHE A 708 -31.04 30.04 3.32
C PHE A 708 -31.00 30.93 2.08
N LYS A 709 -29.79 31.32 1.66
CA LYS A 709 -29.61 32.13 0.44
C LYS A 709 -30.06 31.35 -0.80
N PRO A 710 -30.68 32.02 -1.79
CA PRO A 710 -31.12 31.38 -3.03
C PRO A 710 -30.00 30.64 -3.77
N GLU A 711 -28.78 31.18 -3.72
CA GLU A 711 -27.60 30.55 -4.32
C GLU A 711 -27.32 29.16 -3.76
N PHE A 712 -27.42 28.97 -2.46
CA PHE A 712 -27.25 27.70 -1.79
C PHE A 712 -28.34 26.69 -2.15
N LEU A 713 -29.63 27.14 -2.13
CA LEU A 713 -30.77 26.28 -2.44
C LEU A 713 -30.74 25.77 -3.89
N ASN A 714 -30.28 26.60 -4.84
CA ASN A 714 -30.19 26.24 -6.25
C ASN A 714 -29.09 25.19 -6.57
N ARG A 715 -28.20 24.96 -5.65
CA ARG A 715 -27.11 23.97 -5.79
C ARG A 715 -27.43 22.61 -5.19
N ILE A 716 -28.53 22.53 -4.46
CA ILE A 716 -29.03 21.29 -3.87
C ILE A 716 -29.83 20.54 -4.92
N ASP A 717 -29.57 19.26 -5.14
CA ASP A 717 -30.28 18.46 -6.13
C ASP A 717 -31.76 18.32 -5.80
N GLU A 718 -32.11 18.07 -4.55
CA GLU A 718 -33.51 17.93 -4.13
C GLU A 718 -33.72 18.41 -2.69
N THR A 719 -34.82 19.17 -2.49
CA THR A 719 -35.31 19.57 -1.17
C THR A 719 -36.54 18.74 -0.83
N ILE A 720 -36.50 18.00 0.24
CA ILE A 720 -37.50 17.00 0.62
C ILE A 720 -38.16 17.39 1.95
N VAL A 721 -39.48 17.51 1.95
CA VAL A 721 -40.24 17.79 3.16
C VAL A 721 -40.80 16.51 3.77
N PHE A 722 -40.33 16.18 4.97
CA PHE A 722 -40.79 15.02 5.72
C PHE A 722 -42.15 15.29 6.37
N ARG A 723 -43.10 14.39 6.13
CA ARG A 723 -44.41 14.49 6.76
C ARG A 723 -44.39 14.08 8.24
N ALA A 724 -45.30 14.61 9.02
CA ALA A 724 -45.50 14.15 10.38
C ALA A 724 -45.98 12.68 10.37
N LEU A 725 -45.50 11.88 11.32
CA LEU A 725 -45.86 10.48 11.45
C LEU A 725 -47.27 10.32 12.01
N ASN A 726 -48.07 9.47 11.40
CA ASN A 726 -49.39 9.11 11.88
C ASN A 726 -49.32 7.95 12.91
N LYS A 727 -50.45 7.60 13.56
CA LYS A 727 -50.52 6.52 14.54
C LYS A 727 -50.16 5.15 13.95
N ASP A 728 -50.46 4.89 12.72
CA ASP A 728 -50.16 3.61 12.06
C ASP A 728 -48.70 3.51 11.72
N ASP A 729 -48.06 4.60 11.26
CA ASP A 729 -46.59 4.66 11.12
C ASP A 729 -45.90 4.37 12.44
N MET A 730 -46.39 4.92 13.55
CA MET A 730 -45.86 4.69 14.88
C MET A 730 -45.97 3.22 15.33
N LYS A 731 -47.08 2.52 15.01
CA LYS A 731 -47.22 1.05 15.29
C LYS A 731 -46.22 0.24 14.51
N HIS A 732 -45.97 0.58 13.25
CA HIS A 732 -44.93 -0.06 12.46
C HIS A 732 -43.53 0.17 13.03
N ILE A 733 -43.22 1.40 13.46
CA ILE A 733 -41.92 1.73 14.10
C ILE A 733 -41.74 0.94 15.41
N VAL A 734 -42.76 0.88 16.27
CA VAL A 734 -42.70 0.04 17.51
C VAL A 734 -42.47 -1.41 17.15
N THR A 735 -43.04 -1.91 16.07
CA THR A 735 -42.83 -3.31 15.66
C THR A 735 -41.38 -3.55 15.25
N LEU A 736 -40.71 -2.60 14.58
CA LEU A 736 -39.28 -2.67 14.27
C LEU A 736 -38.41 -2.63 15.53
N LEU A 737 -38.70 -1.71 16.47
CA LEU A 737 -37.97 -1.60 17.74
C LEU A 737 -38.10 -2.87 18.59
N VAL A 738 -39.30 -3.45 18.65
CA VAL A 738 -39.56 -4.73 19.33
C VAL A 738 -38.81 -5.87 18.66
N LYS A 739 -38.69 -5.87 17.33
CA LYS A 739 -37.90 -6.88 16.60
C LYS A 739 -36.42 -6.83 16.95
N GLU A 740 -35.86 -5.61 17.09
CA GLU A 740 -34.47 -5.43 17.55
C GLU A 740 -34.30 -5.90 19.01
N LEU A 741 -35.23 -5.52 19.89
CA LEU A 741 -35.20 -5.96 21.29
C LEU A 741 -35.26 -7.49 21.39
N LYS A 742 -36.16 -8.12 20.62
CA LYS A 742 -36.30 -9.59 20.54
C LYS A 742 -34.97 -10.24 20.12
N LYS A 743 -34.29 -9.67 19.12
CA LYS A 743 -32.99 -10.16 18.65
C LYS A 743 -31.93 -10.07 19.77
N ARG A 744 -31.83 -8.91 20.44
CA ARG A 744 -30.89 -8.72 21.58
C ARG A 744 -31.16 -9.67 22.73
N CYS A 745 -32.43 -9.87 23.12
CA CYS A 745 -32.80 -10.78 24.21
C CYS A 745 -32.42 -12.23 23.86
N LYS A 746 -32.60 -12.65 22.61
CA LYS A 746 -32.23 -14.00 22.18
C LYS A 746 -30.71 -14.20 22.11
N GLU A 747 -29.98 -13.24 21.59
CA GLU A 747 -28.52 -13.36 21.39
C GLU A 747 -27.73 -13.23 22.71
N GLN A 748 -28.17 -12.35 23.62
CA GLN A 748 -27.42 -12.05 24.85
C GLN A 748 -27.91 -12.81 26.09
N LEU A 749 -29.22 -13.02 26.18
CA LEU A 749 -29.86 -13.57 27.37
C LEU A 749 -30.49 -14.96 27.15
N ASP A 750 -30.58 -15.42 25.88
CA ASP A 750 -31.27 -16.64 25.47
C ASP A 750 -32.76 -16.65 25.86
N ILE A 751 -33.40 -15.47 25.89
CA ILE A 751 -34.82 -15.30 26.25
C ILE A 751 -35.63 -15.11 24.96
N GLU A 752 -36.71 -15.90 24.81
CA GLU A 752 -37.62 -15.78 23.68
C GLU A 752 -38.75 -14.76 24.00
N LEU A 753 -38.61 -13.55 23.46
CA LEU A 753 -39.56 -12.46 23.71
C LEU A 753 -40.71 -12.46 22.70
N THR A 754 -41.95 -12.38 23.16
CA THR A 754 -43.14 -12.18 22.33
C THR A 754 -43.95 -11.00 22.83
N VAL A 755 -44.08 -9.96 22.01
CA VAL A 755 -44.87 -8.75 22.35
C VAL A 755 -46.17 -8.75 21.55
N ARG A 756 -47.32 -8.82 22.27
CA ARG A 756 -48.64 -8.80 21.65
C ARG A 756 -48.99 -7.40 21.11
N ASP A 757 -49.85 -7.34 20.08
CA ASP A 757 -50.24 -6.07 19.43
C ASP A 757 -50.99 -5.10 20.39
N SER A 758 -51.63 -5.64 21.44
CA SER A 758 -52.21 -4.82 22.50
C SER A 758 -51.18 -3.99 23.24
N ALA A 759 -49.98 -4.62 23.53
CA ALA A 759 -48.89 -3.90 24.20
C ALA A 759 -48.23 -2.86 23.26
N LYS A 760 -48.07 -3.19 21.98
CA LYS A 760 -47.56 -2.22 20.99
C LYS A 760 -48.49 -1.00 20.86
N SER A 761 -49.81 -1.22 20.75
CA SER A 761 -50.77 -0.13 20.67
C SER A 761 -50.80 0.74 21.93
N PHE A 762 -50.62 0.14 23.10
CA PHE A 762 -50.52 0.84 24.36
C PHE A 762 -49.32 1.79 24.43
N ILE A 763 -48.17 1.30 23.96
CA ILE A 763 -46.94 2.10 23.89
C ILE A 763 -47.11 3.26 22.94
N VAL A 764 -47.73 3.02 21.78
CA VAL A 764 -48.02 4.09 20.81
C VAL A 764 -48.95 5.15 21.41
N ASP A 765 -50.04 4.76 22.05
CA ASP A 765 -50.98 5.73 22.61
C ASP A 765 -50.37 6.57 23.74
N LYS A 766 -49.45 5.99 24.54
CA LYS A 766 -48.71 6.74 25.55
C LYS A 766 -47.60 7.66 25.01
N ALA A 767 -47.03 7.28 23.87
CA ALA A 767 -45.86 7.97 23.29
C ALA A 767 -46.22 8.89 22.13
N TYR A 768 -47.48 8.85 21.62
CA TYR A 768 -47.89 9.63 20.46
C TYR A 768 -47.88 11.11 20.76
N ASP A 769 -46.92 11.81 20.17
CA ASP A 769 -46.88 13.27 20.16
C ASP A 769 -46.48 13.75 18.76
N ARG A 770 -47.33 14.58 18.16
CA ARG A 770 -47.15 15.13 16.81
C ARG A 770 -45.91 16.03 16.70
N LYS A 771 -45.49 16.65 17.83
CA LYS A 771 -44.33 17.53 17.91
C LYS A 771 -43.00 16.78 17.92
N TYR A 772 -42.94 15.65 18.62
CA TYR A 772 -41.69 14.93 18.87
C TYR A 772 -41.52 13.64 18.03
N GLY A 773 -42.55 13.31 17.20
CA GLY A 773 -42.52 12.17 16.31
C GLY A 773 -42.24 10.85 17.02
N ALA A 774 -41.40 10.03 16.47
CA ALA A 774 -41.02 8.70 17.02
C ALA A 774 -40.01 8.75 18.17
N ARG A 775 -39.45 9.93 18.50
CA ARG A 775 -38.38 10.03 19.55
C ARG A 775 -38.83 9.53 20.94
N PRO A 776 -40.07 9.81 21.40
CA PRO A 776 -40.57 9.30 22.69
C PRO A 776 -40.83 7.78 22.70
N LEU A 777 -41.04 7.13 21.54
CA LEU A 777 -41.31 5.67 21.46
C LEU A 777 -40.21 4.83 22.07
N LYS A 778 -38.94 5.12 21.74
CA LYS A 778 -37.79 4.37 22.25
C LYS A 778 -37.69 4.48 23.77
N ARG A 779 -37.92 5.68 24.30
CA ARG A 779 -37.90 5.93 25.73
C ARG A 779 -39.06 5.20 26.46
N LYS A 780 -40.28 5.24 25.89
CA LYS A 780 -41.42 4.53 26.45
C LYS A 780 -41.28 3.02 26.37
N LEU A 781 -40.67 2.50 25.28
CA LEU A 781 -40.37 1.06 25.16
C LEU A 781 -39.35 0.64 26.26
N GLN A 782 -38.35 1.49 26.53
CA GLN A 782 -37.39 1.24 27.60
C GLN A 782 -38.07 1.25 28.96
N GLU A 783 -38.80 2.30 29.31
CA GLU A 783 -39.48 2.44 30.61
C GLU A 783 -40.51 1.32 30.86
N GLU A 784 -41.30 0.97 29.87
CA GLU A 784 -42.43 0.05 30.03
C GLU A 784 -42.07 -1.43 29.87
N ILE A 785 -41.01 -1.74 29.11
CA ILE A 785 -40.60 -3.12 28.81
C ILE A 785 -39.19 -3.42 29.34
N GLU A 786 -38.16 -2.67 28.92
CA GLU A 786 -36.78 -3.05 29.23
C GLU A 786 -36.50 -2.96 30.74
N ASP A 787 -36.90 -1.86 31.38
CA ASP A 787 -36.67 -1.65 32.81
C ASP A 787 -37.41 -2.71 33.64
N ARG A 788 -38.65 -3.01 33.32
CA ARG A 788 -39.46 -4.05 34.03
C ARG A 788 -38.88 -5.46 33.81
N MET A 789 -38.46 -5.76 32.57
CA MET A 789 -37.77 -7.03 32.29
C MET A 789 -36.47 -7.14 33.10
N SER A 790 -35.74 -6.08 33.20
CA SER A 790 -34.49 -6.03 34.00
C SER A 790 -34.73 -6.34 35.47
N GLU A 791 -35.78 -5.73 36.08
CA GLU A 791 -36.19 -6.04 37.46
C GLU A 791 -36.61 -7.50 37.64
N ASP A 792 -37.38 -8.05 36.70
CA ASP A 792 -37.85 -9.44 36.80
C ASP A 792 -36.71 -10.46 36.53
N ILE A 793 -35.71 -10.11 35.75
CA ILE A 793 -34.50 -10.92 35.57
C ILE A 793 -33.64 -10.89 36.83
N ILE A 794 -33.39 -9.69 37.43
CA ILE A 794 -32.61 -9.54 38.66
C ILE A 794 -33.26 -10.24 39.86
N THR A 795 -34.59 -10.19 39.94
CA THR A 795 -35.35 -10.88 41.02
C THR A 795 -35.53 -12.37 40.78
N GLY A 796 -35.01 -12.89 39.64
CA GLY A 796 -35.05 -14.33 39.33
C GLY A 796 -36.40 -14.85 38.83
N LYS A 797 -37.37 -13.98 38.54
CA LYS A 797 -38.66 -14.35 37.97
C LYS A 797 -38.54 -14.76 36.49
N ILE A 798 -37.59 -14.17 35.77
CA ILE A 798 -37.26 -14.55 34.40
C ILE A 798 -35.84 -15.14 34.37
N LYS A 799 -35.69 -16.32 33.79
CA LYS A 799 -34.40 -17.05 33.68
C LYS A 799 -34.00 -17.19 32.21
N ARG A 800 -32.74 -17.56 32.01
CA ARG A 800 -32.24 -17.92 30.66
C ARG A 800 -33.00 -19.12 30.12
N GLY A 801 -33.43 -19.08 28.85
CA GLY A 801 -34.24 -20.10 28.19
C GLY A 801 -35.75 -19.88 28.32
N ASP A 802 -36.22 -18.93 29.11
CA ASP A 802 -37.64 -18.67 29.29
C ASP A 802 -38.28 -18.00 28.09
N LYS A 803 -39.57 -18.26 27.88
CA LYS A 803 -40.43 -17.56 26.92
C LYS A 803 -41.22 -16.47 27.67
N VAL A 804 -40.97 -15.23 27.31
CA VAL A 804 -41.65 -14.08 27.95
C VAL A 804 -42.64 -13.48 26.97
N ILE A 805 -43.90 -13.45 27.42
CA ILE A 805 -45.02 -12.85 26.67
C ILE A 805 -45.39 -11.51 27.33
N ILE A 806 -45.34 -10.45 26.53
CA ILE A 806 -45.74 -9.11 26.92
C ILE A 806 -47.11 -8.78 26.36
N SER A 807 -48.03 -8.48 27.24
CA SER A 807 -49.41 -8.10 26.94
C SER A 807 -49.87 -6.90 27.75
N THR A 808 -51.07 -6.40 27.50
CA THR A 808 -51.67 -5.33 28.29
C THR A 808 -52.84 -5.86 29.09
N LYS A 809 -52.81 -5.63 30.45
CA LYS A 809 -53.90 -5.96 31.35
C LYS A 809 -54.20 -4.73 32.22
N ASN A 810 -55.46 -4.31 32.31
CA ASN A 810 -55.91 -3.15 33.10
C ASN A 810 -55.14 -1.85 32.74
N LYS A 811 -54.92 -1.58 31.45
CA LYS A 811 -54.15 -0.39 30.97
C LYS A 811 -52.70 -0.34 31.52
N GLN A 812 -52.09 -1.45 31.84
CA GLN A 812 -50.72 -1.58 32.23
C GLN A 812 -50.07 -2.75 31.49
N ILE A 813 -48.78 -2.67 31.23
CA ILE A 813 -48.02 -3.77 30.64
C ILE A 813 -47.85 -4.90 31.67
N SER A 814 -48.17 -6.13 31.26
CA SER A 814 -48.03 -7.33 32.04
C SER A 814 -47.05 -8.28 31.36
N LEU A 815 -46.02 -8.74 32.07
CA LEU A 815 -45.10 -9.77 31.67
C LEU A 815 -45.58 -11.11 32.21
N THR A 816 -45.62 -12.12 31.38
CA THR A 816 -45.93 -13.51 31.75
C THR A 816 -44.86 -14.43 31.20
N VAL A 817 -44.33 -15.34 32.01
CA VAL A 817 -43.32 -16.33 31.65
C VAL A 817 -44.07 -17.62 31.34
N GLU A 818 -43.79 -18.20 30.16
CA GLU A 818 -44.27 -19.54 29.75
C GLU A 818 -43.21 -20.61 29.91
#